data_9c8fc6d296b78618f2e9b267ee183ff6
#
_entry.id   9c8fc6d296b78618f2e9b267ee183ff6
#
_cell.length_a   1.000
_cell.length_b   1.000
_cell.length_c   1.000
_cell.angle_alpha   90.00
_cell.angle_beta   90.00
_cell.angle_gamma   90.00
#
_symmetry.space_group_name_H-M   'P 1'
#
loop_
_entity.id
_entity.type
_entity.pdbx_description
1 polymer ?
#
loop_
_entity_poly.entity_id
_entity_poly.type
_entity_poly.pdbx_seq_one_letter_code
_entity_poly.pdbx_strand_id
1 'polypeptide(L)'
;MSKKNNNSRTTVLLVGVVVALLGLLLVFGFTQLDLGHKIARLTYKKVSSYEDLAAIADKPGGNYILTQDIDMAGKEWTPFTFTGTLDGNGHSITNLSITNIGDAVRDTYDGNMIPYSTSLAGFFDVIEGATIRDITFSSIHADIDSDIPVFVGTVAGYMEDSKIINCYVSGDLYLRAHDRMFGVGGVAGYGYGSFEGVNADVTLVCIDTDRTTKDEQFMGGLAGAGYPDIINCTVKIDGYGSEHGYAHNGGMLGLYMYYPEGTVHHGKMTGNYVEGKITFFEENDNRRAYCKAMVGETLNEIETFEENYASFQRLEVYNYDADLLPEERSEVFELTAGATGRYELEVQYSNDGADATYGLFINGRFYKKVFFPSGEGRVKESVFLDEGKSEIKFRFLPGDGNISFGDVSIEKTDKSVSLIVAPHEDDEILAYAGMIQKTIAEGDIVKVVFLTNGDYYGTEYASVRLGESTAALESLGVDRSDIIVLGYGDLTLEALLTCEDPDQVFKARSGSTDTYGDPSQNLFDYHTLNTGNHAAYTKANLISDFEDFILACRPDRIYTTSEFEWHTDHVYAFKLVKDTLVKLKETGFMPVLCETVIHGEDPSWPYPLEYKSGDTPVITQFTDPFPNTDTTLDWSRVIKIELTDGELQKKMAAIEMFVSQNYGGEEYPGTMDYNFGFCKRDEFHWEIVY
;
A
#
# COMPACT_ATOMS: atom_id res chain seq x y z
N MET A 1 57.43 32.75 27.06
CA MET A 1 56.11 32.79 26.41
C MET A 1 56.04 31.79 25.29
N SER A 2 54.91 31.10 25.14
CA SER A 2 54.57 30.09 24.13
C SER A 2 55.06 28.66 24.39
N LYS A 3 54.38 27.99 25.32
CA LYS A 3 54.20 26.53 25.30
C LYS A 3 52.71 26.26 25.50
N LYS A 4 51.94 26.32 24.41
CA LYS A 4 50.55 25.84 24.33
C LYS A 4 50.21 25.66 22.84
N ASN A 5 50.38 24.48 22.28
CA ASN A 5 49.65 23.97 21.14
C ASN A 5 50.08 22.57 20.62
N ASN A 6 50.79 21.78 21.41
CA ASN A 6 51.16 20.42 20.94
C ASN A 6 50.21 19.32 21.43
N ASN A 7 49.43 19.51 22.50
CA ASN A 7 48.59 18.46 23.06
C ASN A 7 47.30 18.23 22.21
N SER A 8 46.75 19.22 21.51
CA SER A 8 45.53 19.03 20.74
C SER A 8 45.74 18.23 19.44
N ARG A 9 46.90 18.44 18.79
CA ARG A 9 47.25 17.66 17.57
C ARG A 9 47.53 16.20 17.89
N THR A 10 48.19 15.92 19.01
CA THR A 10 48.48 14.55 19.44
C THR A 10 47.22 13.81 19.84
N THR A 11 46.25 14.48 20.50
CA THR A 11 44.97 13.89 20.90
C THR A 11 44.11 13.59 19.67
N VAL A 12 44.04 14.48 18.66
CA VAL A 12 43.28 14.27 17.43
C VAL A 12 43.91 13.12 16.61
N LEU A 13 45.24 13.02 16.57
CA LEU A 13 45.91 11.90 15.91
C LEU A 13 45.64 10.56 16.63
N LEU A 14 45.67 10.54 17.97
CA LEU A 14 45.39 9.33 18.77
C LEU A 14 43.95 8.86 18.57
N VAL A 15 42.97 9.76 18.57
CA VAL A 15 41.56 9.43 18.32
C VAL A 15 41.37 8.92 16.88
N GLY A 16 42.02 9.54 15.89
CA GLY A 16 41.98 9.06 14.50
C GLY A 16 42.58 7.67 14.32
N VAL A 17 43.67 7.35 15.01
CA VAL A 17 44.31 6.02 14.98
C VAL A 17 43.43 4.99 15.69
N VAL A 18 42.79 5.34 16.81
CA VAL A 18 41.89 4.43 17.53
C VAL A 18 40.63 4.13 16.70
N VAL A 19 40.04 5.13 16.05
CA VAL A 19 38.89 4.93 15.15
C VAL A 19 39.27 4.10 13.93
N ALA A 20 40.45 4.32 13.36
CA ALA A 20 40.95 3.51 12.23
C ALA A 20 41.25 2.06 12.65
N LEU A 21 41.77 1.83 13.86
CA LEU A 21 42.02 0.49 14.40
C LEU A 21 40.70 -0.23 14.74
N LEU A 22 39.70 0.48 15.27
CA LEU A 22 38.37 -0.07 15.50
C LEU A 22 37.67 -0.42 14.18
N GLY A 23 37.79 0.45 13.16
CA GLY A 23 37.29 0.15 11.83
C GLY A 23 37.97 -1.07 11.18
N LEU A 24 39.32 -1.19 11.32
CA LEU A 24 40.07 -2.36 10.85
C LEU A 24 39.69 -3.63 11.61
N LEU A 25 39.47 -3.56 12.92
CA LEU A 25 39.03 -4.70 13.73
C LEU A 25 37.62 -5.15 13.37
N LEU A 26 36.70 -4.22 13.08
CA LEU A 26 35.35 -4.54 12.59
C LEU A 26 35.42 -5.20 11.21
N VAL A 27 36.15 -4.61 10.25
CA VAL A 27 36.31 -5.20 8.89
C VAL A 27 36.99 -6.56 8.95
N PHE A 28 38.02 -6.73 9.81
CA PHE A 28 38.71 -8.00 9.98
C PHE A 28 37.81 -9.04 10.68
N GLY A 29 36.97 -8.62 11.63
CA GLY A 29 35.96 -9.47 12.26
C GLY A 29 34.92 -9.97 11.26
N PHE A 30 34.36 -9.08 10.45
CA PHE A 30 33.41 -9.45 9.39
C PHE A 30 34.02 -10.38 8.34
N THR A 31 35.26 -10.12 7.89
CA THR A 31 35.94 -10.99 6.91
C THR A 31 36.27 -12.38 7.46
N GLN A 32 36.56 -12.51 8.76
CA GLN A 32 36.80 -13.81 9.40
C GLN A 32 35.51 -14.60 9.59
N LEU A 33 34.39 -13.93 9.96
CA LEU A 33 33.07 -14.55 10.06
C LEU A 33 32.61 -15.06 8.68
N ASP A 34 32.73 -14.24 7.63
CA ASP A 34 32.35 -14.63 6.26
C ASP A 34 33.21 -15.78 5.73
N LEU A 35 34.51 -15.78 6.01
CA LEU A 35 35.43 -16.87 5.63
C LEU A 35 35.09 -18.17 6.37
N GLY A 36 34.73 -18.08 7.67
CA GLY A 36 34.29 -19.21 8.48
C GLY A 36 33.07 -19.91 7.90
N HIS A 37 32.06 -19.11 7.53
CA HIS A 37 30.84 -19.62 6.89
C HIS A 37 31.14 -20.25 5.51
N LYS A 38 31.96 -19.62 4.68
CA LYS A 38 32.33 -20.18 3.38
C LYS A 38 33.07 -21.52 3.50
N ILE A 39 33.89 -21.69 4.52
CA ILE A 39 34.57 -22.96 4.80
C ILE A 39 33.55 -24.01 5.30
N ALA A 40 32.63 -23.65 6.21
CA ALA A 40 31.63 -24.56 6.72
C ALA A 40 30.70 -25.09 5.62
N ARG A 41 30.30 -24.26 4.66
CA ARG A 41 29.48 -24.63 3.49
C ARG A 41 30.11 -25.74 2.64
N LEU A 42 31.44 -25.88 2.63
CA LEU A 42 32.14 -26.95 1.89
C LEU A 42 31.84 -28.35 2.44
N THR A 43 31.37 -28.44 3.69
CA THR A 43 31.06 -29.71 4.35
C THR A 43 29.56 -30.03 4.32
N TYR A 44 28.73 -29.11 3.85
CA TYR A 44 27.29 -29.29 3.83
C TYR A 44 26.86 -30.27 2.73
N LYS A 45 25.82 -31.05 3.02
CA LYS A 45 25.22 -31.92 2.02
C LYS A 45 24.47 -31.09 0.99
N LYS A 46 24.75 -31.28 -0.27
CA LYS A 46 24.13 -30.56 -1.37
C LYS A 46 22.70 -31.03 -1.59
N VAL A 47 21.82 -30.08 -1.81
CA VAL A 47 20.40 -30.26 -2.14
C VAL A 47 20.15 -29.56 -3.46
N SER A 48 19.71 -30.32 -4.46
CA SER A 48 19.54 -29.84 -5.84
C SER A 48 18.21 -30.24 -6.47
N SER A 49 17.37 -30.97 -5.77
CA SER A 49 16.08 -31.44 -6.28
C SER A 49 15.06 -31.61 -5.15
N TYR A 50 13.80 -31.77 -5.53
CA TYR A 50 12.76 -32.16 -4.60
C TYR A 50 13.10 -33.44 -3.81
N GLU A 51 13.67 -34.44 -4.48
CA GLU A 51 14.05 -35.72 -3.87
C GLU A 51 15.16 -35.56 -2.84
N ASP A 52 16.16 -34.69 -3.12
CA ASP A 52 17.21 -34.33 -2.16
C ASP A 52 16.61 -33.61 -0.96
N LEU A 53 15.64 -32.71 -1.20
CA LEU A 53 14.97 -31.93 -0.17
C LEU A 53 14.14 -32.84 0.75
N ALA A 54 13.34 -33.75 0.18
CA ALA A 54 12.57 -34.74 0.93
C ALA A 54 13.47 -35.68 1.75
N ALA A 55 14.65 -36.04 1.23
CA ALA A 55 15.61 -36.91 1.93
C ALA A 55 16.28 -36.24 3.14
N ILE A 56 16.03 -34.95 3.40
CA ILE A 56 16.44 -34.28 4.66
C ILE A 56 15.75 -34.93 5.86
N ALA A 57 14.51 -35.37 5.72
CA ALA A 57 13.75 -36.04 6.77
C ALA A 57 14.44 -37.29 7.31
N ASP A 58 15.26 -37.99 6.54
CA ASP A 58 16.03 -39.15 7.00
C ASP A 58 17.17 -38.79 7.98
N LYS A 59 17.64 -37.52 7.95
CA LYS A 59 18.73 -37.01 8.80
C LYS A 59 18.50 -35.54 9.15
N PRO A 60 17.47 -35.23 9.93
CA PRO A 60 17.04 -33.84 10.13
C PRO A 60 18.02 -32.96 10.91
N GLY A 61 19.01 -33.54 11.59
CA GLY A 61 20.08 -32.81 12.30
C GLY A 61 21.30 -32.51 11.42
N GLY A 62 21.22 -32.75 10.11
CA GLY A 62 22.35 -32.49 9.19
C GLY A 62 22.48 -31.04 8.76
N ASN A 63 23.63 -30.72 8.16
CA ASN A 63 23.85 -29.42 7.52
C ASN A 63 23.68 -29.55 6.01
N TYR A 64 22.79 -28.75 5.43
CA TYR A 64 22.38 -28.79 4.05
C TYR A 64 22.58 -27.45 3.36
N ILE A 65 22.90 -27.48 2.06
CA ILE A 65 23.03 -26.29 1.23
C ILE A 65 22.32 -26.49 -0.10
N LEU A 66 21.46 -25.53 -0.46
CA LEU A 66 20.88 -25.51 -1.79
C LEU A 66 21.94 -25.16 -2.83
N THR A 67 21.87 -25.81 -3.99
CA THR A 67 22.79 -25.59 -5.10
C THR A 67 22.05 -25.15 -6.36
N GLN A 68 20.74 -25.10 -6.33
CA GLN A 68 19.84 -24.54 -7.34
C GLN A 68 18.47 -24.28 -6.72
N ASP A 69 17.65 -23.53 -7.43
CA ASP A 69 16.26 -23.28 -7.07
C ASP A 69 15.44 -24.58 -7.19
N ILE A 70 14.48 -24.75 -6.29
CA ILE A 70 13.62 -25.94 -6.23
C ILE A 70 12.17 -25.52 -6.36
N ASP A 71 11.52 -25.96 -7.44
CA ASP A 71 10.10 -25.76 -7.68
C ASP A 71 9.30 -26.94 -7.09
N MET A 72 8.38 -26.62 -6.17
CA MET A 72 7.51 -27.57 -5.48
C MET A 72 6.17 -27.76 -6.16
N ALA A 73 5.91 -27.11 -7.31
CA ALA A 73 4.62 -27.18 -8.00
C ALA A 73 4.18 -28.62 -8.25
N GLY A 74 2.99 -28.97 -7.75
CA GLY A 74 2.40 -30.31 -7.89
C GLY A 74 3.12 -31.42 -7.13
N LYS A 75 3.99 -31.09 -6.16
CA LYS A 75 4.65 -32.03 -5.26
C LYS A 75 3.86 -32.12 -3.95
N GLU A 76 3.70 -33.34 -3.46
CA GLU A 76 3.21 -33.56 -2.10
C GLU A 76 4.32 -33.30 -1.11
N TRP A 77 4.02 -32.62 -0.02
CA TRP A 77 4.97 -32.34 1.04
C TRP A 77 4.39 -32.77 2.40
N THR A 78 5.19 -33.49 3.16
CA THR A 78 4.87 -33.85 4.55
C THR A 78 5.87 -33.13 5.45
N PRO A 79 5.40 -32.21 6.31
CA PRO A 79 6.25 -31.55 7.28
C PRO A 79 6.96 -32.54 8.22
N PHE A 80 8.13 -32.19 8.68
CA PHE A 80 8.91 -32.99 9.64
C PHE A 80 9.76 -32.09 10.55
N THR A 81 10.15 -32.60 11.71
CA THR A 81 11.00 -31.88 12.66
C THR A 81 12.44 -31.76 12.15
N PHE A 82 12.98 -30.55 12.13
CA PHE A 82 14.32 -30.23 11.66
C PHE A 82 15.17 -29.60 12.76
N THR A 83 16.40 -30.14 12.96
CA THR A 83 17.31 -29.72 14.04
C THR A 83 18.70 -29.32 13.53
N GLY A 84 18.85 -29.15 12.21
CA GLY A 84 20.12 -28.91 11.54
C GLY A 84 20.27 -27.48 11.02
N THR A 85 21.10 -27.35 9.98
CA THR A 85 21.24 -26.12 9.20
C THR A 85 20.75 -26.32 7.79
N LEU A 86 19.85 -25.48 7.30
CA LEU A 86 19.46 -25.34 5.90
C LEU A 86 19.91 -23.99 5.39
N ASP A 87 20.93 -24.01 4.52
CA ASP A 87 21.50 -22.82 3.90
C ASP A 87 21.01 -22.74 2.44
N GLY A 88 20.20 -21.74 2.13
CA GLY A 88 19.70 -21.51 0.77
C GLY A 88 20.78 -21.08 -0.20
N ASN A 89 21.88 -20.50 0.29
CA ASN A 89 22.97 -19.99 -0.55
C ASN A 89 22.49 -19.03 -1.65
N GLY A 90 21.40 -18.31 -1.38
CA GLY A 90 20.73 -17.40 -2.32
C GLY A 90 19.76 -18.07 -3.30
N HIS A 91 19.52 -19.38 -3.16
CA HIS A 91 18.51 -20.10 -3.95
C HIS A 91 17.14 -20.08 -3.29
N SER A 92 16.13 -20.47 -4.07
CA SER A 92 14.72 -20.43 -3.68
C SER A 92 14.07 -21.82 -3.59
N ILE A 93 13.04 -21.90 -2.75
CA ILE A 93 12.03 -22.96 -2.74
C ILE A 93 10.71 -22.26 -3.07
N THR A 94 10.05 -22.68 -4.15
CA THR A 94 8.87 -21.99 -4.70
C THR A 94 7.69 -22.92 -4.88
N ASN A 95 6.48 -22.34 -4.91
CA ASN A 95 5.23 -23.02 -5.23
C ASN A 95 4.91 -24.20 -4.29
N LEU A 96 5.28 -24.10 -3.01
CA LEU A 96 4.91 -25.09 -2.00
C LEU A 96 3.45 -24.90 -1.60
N SER A 97 2.68 -26.00 -1.63
CA SER A 97 1.35 -26.08 -1.06
C SER A 97 1.38 -26.85 0.27
N ILE A 98 1.01 -26.18 1.36
CA ILE A 98 0.94 -26.73 2.70
C ILE A 98 -0.53 -27.09 2.96
N THR A 99 -0.85 -28.37 2.81
CA THR A 99 -2.20 -28.93 3.03
C THR A 99 -2.23 -29.98 4.14
N ASN A 100 -1.06 -30.35 4.66
CA ASN A 100 -0.90 -31.37 5.66
C ASN A 100 -0.41 -30.78 6.98
N ILE A 101 -1.00 -31.25 8.07
CA ILE A 101 -0.51 -31.02 9.42
C ILE A 101 0.58 -32.05 9.68
N GLY A 102 1.69 -31.64 10.30
CA GLY A 102 2.78 -32.53 10.67
C GLY A 102 2.44 -33.48 11.81
N ASP A 103 3.24 -34.52 11.99
CA ASP A 103 3.05 -35.50 13.07
C ASP A 103 3.49 -34.98 14.45
N ALA A 104 4.31 -33.93 14.49
CA ALA A 104 4.78 -33.34 15.74
C ALA A 104 3.69 -32.52 16.42
N VAL A 105 3.65 -32.64 17.75
CA VAL A 105 2.77 -31.85 18.63
C VAL A 105 3.63 -31.14 19.65
N ARG A 106 3.31 -29.90 19.94
CA ARG A 106 3.98 -29.09 20.98
C ARG A 106 2.94 -28.48 21.93
N ASP A 107 3.35 -28.32 23.18
CA ASP A 107 2.58 -27.50 24.12
C ASP A 107 2.79 -26.03 23.79
N THR A 108 1.72 -25.35 23.49
CA THR A 108 1.66 -23.89 23.32
C THR A 108 0.79 -23.30 24.45
N TYR A 109 0.78 -21.97 24.58
CA TYR A 109 0.12 -21.33 25.71
C TYR A 109 -0.80 -20.22 25.22
N ASP A 110 -2.01 -20.14 25.77
CA ASP A 110 -2.94 -19.05 25.53
C ASP A 110 -2.57 -17.77 26.29
N GLY A 111 -3.30 -16.69 26.06
CA GLY A 111 -3.12 -15.42 26.75
C GLY A 111 -3.35 -15.49 28.27
N ASN A 112 -3.94 -16.56 28.78
CA ASN A 112 -4.07 -16.88 30.19
C ASN A 112 -2.97 -17.85 30.69
N MET A 113 -1.99 -18.16 29.83
CA MET A 113 -0.87 -19.09 30.08
C MET A 113 -1.33 -20.52 30.38
N ILE A 114 -2.40 -20.96 29.72
CA ILE A 114 -2.87 -22.33 29.79
C ILE A 114 -2.19 -23.14 28.70
N PRO A 115 -1.52 -24.27 29.02
CA PRO A 115 -0.88 -25.10 28.01
C PRO A 115 -1.89 -25.90 27.20
N TYR A 116 -1.66 -25.95 25.88
CA TYR A 116 -2.42 -26.78 24.96
C TYR A 116 -1.49 -27.58 24.08
N SER A 117 -1.79 -28.86 23.90
CA SER A 117 -1.14 -29.68 22.87
C SER A 117 -1.66 -29.27 21.50
N THR A 118 -0.78 -28.70 20.70
CA THR A 118 -1.13 -28.07 19.43
C THR A 118 -0.43 -28.76 18.27
N SER A 119 -1.16 -28.99 17.20
CA SER A 119 -0.68 -29.50 15.92
C SER A 119 0.00 -28.40 15.11
N LEU A 120 0.84 -28.76 14.14
CA LEU A 120 1.78 -27.85 13.51
C LEU A 120 1.82 -28.06 11.99
N ALA A 121 1.79 -26.97 11.22
CA ALA A 121 1.87 -27.02 9.77
C ALA A 121 2.87 -25.96 9.22
N GLY A 122 3.67 -26.35 8.24
CA GLY A 122 4.67 -25.49 7.62
C GLY A 122 5.52 -26.28 6.62
N PHE A 123 6.60 -25.66 6.12
CA PHE A 123 7.64 -26.41 5.44
C PHE A 123 8.25 -27.45 6.38
N PHE A 124 8.51 -27.08 7.63
CA PHE A 124 8.77 -27.96 8.75
C PHE A 124 7.58 -27.92 9.73
N ASP A 125 7.27 -29.01 10.40
CA ASP A 125 6.34 -28.96 11.54
C ASP A 125 7.02 -28.26 12.74
N VAL A 126 8.27 -28.65 13.06
CA VAL A 126 9.09 -28.04 14.11
C VAL A 126 10.49 -27.75 13.57
N ILE A 127 11.04 -26.60 13.96
CA ILE A 127 12.47 -26.35 13.93
C ILE A 127 12.98 -26.18 15.36
N GLU A 128 13.98 -27.00 15.77
CA GLU A 128 14.51 -27.03 17.14
C GLU A 128 16.04 -26.92 17.14
N GLY A 129 16.60 -25.87 17.75
CA GLY A 129 18.03 -25.60 17.71
C GLY A 129 18.57 -25.42 16.28
N ALA A 130 17.70 -25.17 15.32
CA ALA A 130 18.02 -25.17 13.90
C ALA A 130 18.46 -23.77 13.41
N THR A 131 19.09 -23.76 12.23
CA THR A 131 19.40 -22.52 11.51
C THR A 131 18.90 -22.62 10.08
N ILE A 132 17.96 -21.73 9.70
CA ILE A 132 17.48 -21.54 8.33
C ILE A 132 18.02 -20.21 7.86
N ARG A 133 18.72 -20.18 6.72
CA ARG A 133 19.37 -18.94 6.31
C ARG A 133 19.54 -18.77 4.80
N ASP A 134 19.64 -17.50 4.38
CA ASP A 134 20.00 -17.12 3.00
C ASP A 134 19.14 -17.84 1.94
N ILE A 135 17.84 -18.01 2.21
CA ILE A 135 16.90 -18.74 1.36
C ILE A 135 15.64 -17.90 1.08
N THR A 136 15.12 -18.02 -0.14
CA THR A 136 13.83 -17.45 -0.53
C THR A 136 12.76 -18.55 -0.54
N PHE A 137 11.70 -18.36 0.23
CA PHE A 137 10.46 -19.11 0.12
C PHE A 137 9.43 -18.20 -0.56
N SER A 138 9.01 -18.52 -1.77
CA SER A 138 8.08 -17.66 -2.52
C SER A 138 6.96 -18.45 -3.19
N SER A 139 5.83 -17.76 -3.37
CA SER A 139 4.60 -18.38 -3.86
C SER A 139 4.21 -19.59 -3.01
N ILE A 140 4.25 -19.42 -1.69
CA ILE A 140 3.87 -20.45 -0.74
C ILE A 140 2.37 -20.31 -0.47
N HIS A 141 1.66 -21.41 -0.52
CA HIS A 141 0.23 -21.46 -0.24
C HIS A 141 -0.07 -22.44 0.88
N ALA A 142 -0.77 -21.99 1.92
CA ALA A 142 -1.32 -22.87 2.95
C ALA A 142 -2.84 -22.69 2.99
N ASP A 143 -3.55 -23.81 2.99
CA ASP A 143 -5.00 -23.84 3.15
C ASP A 143 -5.36 -24.94 4.16
N ILE A 144 -5.54 -24.54 5.42
CA ILE A 144 -5.74 -25.44 6.56
C ILE A 144 -7.12 -25.16 7.17
N ASP A 145 -7.92 -26.21 7.21
CA ASP A 145 -9.19 -26.26 7.95
C ASP A 145 -9.03 -27.27 9.08
N SER A 146 -9.30 -26.87 10.33
CA SER A 146 -8.95 -27.70 11.48
C SER A 146 -9.95 -27.62 12.62
N ASP A 147 -10.33 -28.80 13.12
CA ASP A 147 -11.17 -29.01 14.32
C ASP A 147 -10.31 -29.17 15.60
N ILE A 148 -9.00 -28.97 15.51
CA ILE A 148 -8.07 -29.14 16.63
C ILE A 148 -7.12 -27.94 16.71
N PRO A 149 -6.51 -27.65 17.88
CA PRO A 149 -5.53 -26.59 18.03
C PRO A 149 -4.40 -26.73 17.00
N VAL A 150 -4.12 -25.69 16.23
CA VAL A 150 -3.12 -25.73 15.17
C VAL A 150 -2.39 -24.39 14.99
N PHE A 151 -1.09 -24.45 14.76
CA PHE A 151 -0.30 -23.31 14.32
C PHE A 151 0.30 -23.54 12.94
N VAL A 152 0.22 -22.51 12.10
CA VAL A 152 0.65 -22.54 10.70
C VAL A 152 1.71 -21.46 10.46
N GLY A 153 2.79 -21.81 9.76
CA GLY A 153 3.79 -20.86 9.29
C GLY A 153 4.46 -21.34 8.01
N THR A 154 4.92 -20.44 7.14
CA THR A 154 5.57 -20.83 5.88
C THR A 154 6.79 -21.72 6.13
N VAL A 155 7.68 -21.31 7.04
CA VAL A 155 8.91 -22.05 7.33
C VAL A 155 8.67 -23.14 8.36
N ALA A 156 7.94 -22.83 9.43
CA ALA A 156 7.68 -23.78 10.49
C ALA A 156 6.35 -23.54 11.20
N GLY A 157 5.66 -24.62 11.58
CA GLY A 157 4.53 -24.54 12.50
C GLY A 157 4.98 -24.09 13.90
N TYR A 158 6.13 -24.59 14.37
CA TYR A 158 6.71 -24.25 15.67
C TYR A 158 8.24 -24.04 15.57
N MET A 159 8.73 -23.00 16.23
CA MET A 159 10.15 -22.66 16.31
C MET A 159 10.63 -22.73 17.76
N GLU A 160 11.70 -23.47 18.04
CA GLU A 160 12.29 -23.64 19.37
C GLU A 160 13.80 -23.40 19.30
N ASP A 161 14.32 -22.43 20.09
CA ASP A 161 15.75 -22.07 20.15
C ASP A 161 16.45 -21.97 18.76
N SER A 162 15.69 -21.60 17.75
CA SER A 162 16.12 -21.63 16.35
C SER A 162 16.36 -20.24 15.79
N LYS A 163 17.05 -20.18 14.64
CA LYS A 163 17.37 -18.93 13.97
C LYS A 163 16.92 -18.97 12.51
N ILE A 164 16.21 -17.91 12.11
CA ILE A 164 15.88 -17.65 10.71
C ILE A 164 16.59 -16.36 10.30
N ILE A 165 17.54 -16.46 9.35
CA ILE A 165 18.48 -15.37 9.07
C ILE A 165 18.52 -15.04 7.58
N ASN A 166 18.36 -13.76 7.21
CA ASN A 166 18.43 -13.27 5.83
C ASN A 166 17.53 -14.08 4.87
N CYS A 167 16.32 -14.40 5.28
CA CYS A 167 15.36 -15.10 4.47
C CYS A 167 14.33 -14.14 3.89
N TYR A 168 13.87 -14.42 2.67
CA TYR A 168 12.69 -13.81 2.09
C TYR A 168 11.56 -14.83 2.08
N VAL A 169 10.37 -14.41 2.51
CA VAL A 169 9.19 -15.27 2.57
C VAL A 169 8.03 -14.56 1.92
N SER A 170 7.35 -15.18 0.96
CA SER A 170 6.12 -14.65 0.39
C SER A 170 5.10 -15.73 0.11
N GLY A 171 3.83 -15.42 0.36
CA GLY A 171 2.73 -16.35 0.12
C GLY A 171 1.46 -16.01 0.86
N ASP A 172 0.47 -16.88 0.66
CA ASP A 172 -0.87 -16.76 1.19
C ASP A 172 -1.15 -17.93 2.14
N LEU A 173 -1.40 -17.64 3.41
CA LEU A 173 -1.67 -18.64 4.42
C LEU A 173 -3.08 -18.46 4.97
N TYR A 174 -3.95 -19.43 4.68
CA TYR A 174 -5.34 -19.48 5.12
C TYR A 174 -5.51 -20.53 6.21
N LEU A 175 -5.93 -20.07 7.38
CA LEU A 175 -6.27 -20.91 8.52
C LEU A 175 -7.71 -20.63 8.93
N ARG A 176 -8.55 -21.66 8.83
CA ARG A 176 -9.88 -21.71 9.41
C ARG A 176 -9.86 -22.75 10.51
N ALA A 177 -10.22 -22.38 11.71
CA ALA A 177 -10.23 -23.29 12.85
C ALA A 177 -11.37 -22.94 13.82
N HIS A 178 -11.72 -23.88 14.67
CA HIS A 178 -12.81 -23.71 15.64
C HIS A 178 -12.55 -24.45 16.97
N ASP A 179 -11.31 -24.59 17.37
CA ASP A 179 -10.97 -25.18 18.68
C ASP A 179 -9.94 -24.30 19.41
N ARG A 180 -10.36 -23.80 20.54
CA ARG A 180 -9.68 -23.15 21.68
C ARG A 180 -8.47 -22.27 21.37
N MET A 181 -7.51 -22.71 20.57
CA MET A 181 -6.28 -21.99 20.31
C MET A 181 -5.69 -22.35 18.94
N PHE A 182 -5.52 -21.36 18.10
CA PHE A 182 -4.92 -21.53 16.79
C PHE A 182 -4.26 -20.25 16.32
N GLY A 183 -3.34 -20.35 15.36
CA GLY A 183 -2.68 -19.15 14.88
C GLY A 183 -1.87 -19.33 13.62
N VAL A 184 -1.66 -18.20 12.92
CA VAL A 184 -0.88 -18.13 11.70
C VAL A 184 0.23 -17.10 11.82
N GLY A 185 1.42 -17.48 11.41
CA GLY A 185 2.53 -16.57 11.25
C GLY A 185 3.09 -16.64 9.84
N GLY A 186 3.40 -15.50 9.24
CA GLY A 186 3.96 -15.47 7.89
C GLY A 186 5.20 -16.33 7.74
N VAL A 187 5.98 -16.51 8.80
CA VAL A 187 7.22 -17.30 8.81
C VAL A 187 7.11 -18.49 9.76
N ALA A 188 6.70 -18.28 11.00
CA ALA A 188 6.49 -19.34 11.98
C ALA A 188 5.13 -19.20 12.67
N GLY A 189 4.42 -20.29 12.88
CA GLY A 189 3.11 -20.26 13.56
C GLY A 189 3.26 -19.81 15.02
N TYR A 190 4.12 -20.48 15.78
CA TYR A 190 4.41 -20.18 17.18
C TYR A 190 5.89 -20.42 17.47
N GLY A 191 6.46 -19.69 18.44
CA GLY A 191 7.76 -20.11 18.96
C GLY A 191 8.68 -19.03 19.46
N TYR A 192 9.94 -19.43 19.72
CA TYR A 192 10.99 -18.59 20.25
C TYR A 192 12.35 -18.90 19.63
N GLY A 193 13.25 -17.92 19.67
CA GLY A 193 14.54 -17.93 19.01
C GLY A 193 14.79 -16.58 18.37
N SER A 194 15.31 -16.50 17.13
CA SER A 194 15.52 -15.21 16.49
C SER A 194 15.12 -15.18 15.01
N PHE A 195 14.53 -14.06 14.60
CA PHE A 195 14.42 -13.61 13.22
C PHE A 195 15.42 -12.48 13.00
N GLU A 196 16.36 -12.65 12.08
CA GLU A 196 17.42 -11.68 11.83
C GLU A 196 17.49 -11.35 10.32
N GLY A 197 17.14 -10.11 9.92
CA GLY A 197 17.12 -9.69 8.52
C GLY A 197 16.11 -10.46 7.65
N VAL A 198 14.98 -10.85 8.22
CA VAL A 198 13.92 -11.57 7.50
C VAL A 198 12.99 -10.56 6.84
N ASN A 199 12.69 -10.79 5.57
CA ASN A 199 11.68 -10.03 4.83
C ASN A 199 10.48 -10.95 4.55
N ALA A 200 9.29 -10.56 4.98
CA ALA A 200 8.05 -11.28 4.74
C ALA A 200 7.05 -10.41 3.97
N ASP A 201 6.48 -10.94 2.88
CA ASP A 201 5.39 -10.35 2.11
C ASP A 201 4.25 -11.36 2.04
N VAL A 202 3.25 -11.19 2.90
CA VAL A 202 2.31 -12.29 3.19
C VAL A 202 0.86 -11.80 3.28
N THR A 203 -0.03 -12.63 2.74
CA THR A 203 -1.47 -12.58 3.01
C THR A 203 -1.78 -13.63 4.07
N LEU A 204 -2.36 -13.20 5.18
CA LEU A 204 -2.71 -14.10 6.28
C LEU A 204 -4.20 -14.06 6.55
N VAL A 205 -4.83 -15.22 6.62
CA VAL A 205 -6.22 -15.38 7.03
C VAL A 205 -6.24 -16.26 8.27
N CYS A 206 -6.83 -15.76 9.36
CA CYS A 206 -6.98 -16.49 10.61
C CYS A 206 -8.41 -16.29 11.12
N ILE A 207 -9.27 -17.25 10.86
CA ILE A 207 -10.72 -17.15 11.08
C ILE A 207 -11.21 -18.25 12.01
N ASP A 208 -11.93 -17.84 13.07
CA ASP A 208 -12.73 -18.74 13.90
C ASP A 208 -14.04 -19.07 13.20
N THR A 209 -14.25 -20.35 12.91
CA THR A 209 -15.48 -20.84 12.25
C THR A 209 -16.59 -21.22 13.24
N ASP A 210 -16.28 -21.41 14.54
CA ASP A 210 -17.28 -21.62 15.59
C ASP A 210 -17.49 -20.37 16.45
N ARG A 211 -18.47 -19.58 16.06
CA ARG A 211 -18.83 -18.31 16.69
C ARG A 211 -19.38 -18.44 18.13
N THR A 212 -19.41 -19.63 18.69
CA THR A 212 -19.98 -19.90 20.01
C THR A 212 -18.94 -20.02 21.12
N THR A 213 -17.66 -20.17 20.78
CA THR A 213 -16.56 -20.45 21.72
C THR A 213 -15.74 -19.18 22.04
N LYS A 214 -14.97 -19.23 23.12
CA LYS A 214 -14.01 -18.18 23.51
C LYS A 214 -12.61 -18.61 23.10
N ASP A 215 -12.42 -18.83 21.83
CA ASP A 215 -11.15 -19.31 21.31
C ASP A 215 -10.12 -18.18 21.23
N GLU A 216 -8.86 -18.54 21.37
CA GLU A 216 -7.75 -17.61 21.21
C GLU A 216 -7.10 -17.80 19.85
N GLN A 217 -7.06 -16.71 19.08
CA GLN A 217 -6.47 -16.68 17.74
C GLN A 217 -5.29 -15.73 17.71
N PHE A 218 -4.27 -16.14 16.96
CA PHE A 218 -3.01 -15.40 16.88
C PHE A 218 -2.60 -15.22 15.43
N MET A 219 -2.31 -13.95 15.04
CA MET A 219 -1.83 -13.64 13.71
C MET A 219 -0.68 -12.64 13.77
N GLY A 220 0.39 -12.95 13.04
CA GLY A 220 1.53 -12.02 12.91
C GLY A 220 2.34 -12.27 11.65
N GLY A 221 2.82 -11.21 11.03
CA GLY A 221 3.55 -11.30 9.76
C GLY A 221 4.85 -12.10 9.82
N LEU A 222 5.47 -12.22 11.01
CA LEU A 222 6.57 -13.15 11.26
C LEU A 222 6.11 -14.36 12.06
N ALA A 223 5.44 -14.14 13.21
CA ALA A 223 4.95 -15.23 14.02
C ALA A 223 3.57 -14.93 14.61
N GLY A 224 2.72 -15.96 14.72
CA GLY A 224 1.41 -15.83 15.36
C GLY A 224 1.55 -15.52 16.86
N ALA A 225 2.33 -16.31 17.59
CA ALA A 225 2.60 -16.08 19.01
C ALA A 225 4.00 -16.57 19.41
N GLY A 226 4.43 -16.18 20.62
CA GLY A 226 5.71 -16.59 21.22
C GLY A 226 6.55 -15.41 21.72
N TYR A 227 7.86 -15.65 21.86
CA TYR A 227 8.80 -14.62 22.37
C TYR A 227 10.12 -14.59 21.58
N PRO A 228 10.08 -14.50 20.25
CA PRO A 228 11.30 -14.41 19.46
C PRO A 228 11.99 -13.06 19.61
N ASP A 229 13.32 -13.04 19.44
CA ASP A 229 14.04 -11.81 19.09
C ASP A 229 13.78 -11.46 17.64
N ILE A 230 13.48 -10.19 17.34
CA ILE A 230 13.17 -9.73 15.98
C ILE A 230 14.11 -8.56 15.65
N ILE A 231 15.03 -8.76 14.70
CA ILE A 231 16.13 -7.85 14.45
C ILE A 231 16.26 -7.55 12.97
N ASN A 232 16.16 -6.27 12.60
CA ASN A 232 16.30 -5.79 11.21
C ASN A 232 15.38 -6.54 10.23
N CYS A 233 14.15 -6.81 10.63
CA CYS A 233 13.17 -7.50 9.81
C CYS A 233 12.20 -6.51 9.15
N THR A 234 11.74 -6.86 7.95
CA THR A 234 10.71 -6.10 7.24
C THR A 234 9.52 -7.01 6.99
N VAL A 235 8.32 -6.51 7.28
CA VAL A 235 7.08 -7.23 7.05
C VAL A 235 6.13 -6.37 6.24
N LYS A 236 5.61 -6.94 5.16
CA LYS A 236 4.44 -6.47 4.46
C LYS A 236 3.34 -7.49 4.66
N ILE A 237 2.22 -7.06 5.27
CA ILE A 237 1.13 -7.94 5.66
C ILE A 237 -0.22 -7.44 5.13
N ASP A 238 -0.97 -8.35 4.53
CA ASP A 238 -2.41 -8.22 4.34
C ASP A 238 -3.11 -9.29 5.18
N GLY A 239 -3.64 -8.86 6.34
CA GLY A 239 -4.20 -9.78 7.34
C GLY A 239 -5.71 -9.72 7.39
N TYR A 240 -6.33 -10.88 7.58
CA TYR A 240 -7.78 -11.03 7.77
C TYR A 240 -8.03 -11.89 8.99
N GLY A 241 -8.67 -11.32 10.02
CA GLY A 241 -8.97 -11.96 11.28
C GLY A 241 -10.43 -11.86 11.66
N SER A 242 -10.92 -12.81 12.46
CA SER A 242 -12.23 -12.69 13.10
C SER A 242 -12.11 -12.08 14.49
N GLU A 243 -13.12 -11.34 14.94
CA GLU A 243 -13.20 -10.78 16.30
C GLU A 243 -13.98 -11.68 17.28
N HIS A 244 -14.10 -12.95 16.98
CA HIS A 244 -14.65 -13.92 17.93
C HIS A 244 -13.58 -14.36 18.93
N GLY A 245 -13.92 -14.44 20.18
CA GLY A 245 -12.99 -14.89 21.21
C GLY A 245 -11.98 -13.81 21.61
N TYR A 246 -10.73 -14.20 21.75
CA TYR A 246 -9.60 -13.34 22.05
C TYR A 246 -8.65 -13.32 20.84
N ALA A 247 -8.73 -12.30 20.03
CA ALA A 247 -7.88 -12.17 18.84
C ALA A 247 -6.64 -11.33 19.15
N HIS A 248 -5.46 -11.89 18.93
CA HIS A 248 -4.16 -11.23 19.11
C HIS A 248 -3.49 -11.08 17.75
N ASN A 249 -3.56 -9.88 17.18
CA ASN A 249 -3.13 -9.64 15.82
C ASN A 249 -2.09 -8.52 15.77
N GLY A 250 -0.95 -8.81 15.21
CA GLY A 250 0.15 -7.85 15.08
C GLY A 250 0.79 -7.89 13.70
N GLY A 251 1.27 -6.74 13.25
CA GLY A 251 1.96 -6.69 11.96
C GLY A 251 3.19 -7.60 11.91
N MET A 252 3.90 -7.78 13.01
CA MET A 252 5.02 -8.72 13.11
C MET A 252 4.71 -9.93 13.98
N LEU A 253 4.11 -9.72 15.15
CA LEU A 253 3.87 -10.75 16.14
C LEU A 253 2.47 -10.57 16.74
N GLY A 254 1.63 -11.60 16.71
CA GLY A 254 0.29 -11.55 17.28
C GLY A 254 0.33 -11.38 18.80
N LEU A 255 0.99 -12.29 19.50
CA LEU A 255 1.14 -12.25 20.95
C LEU A 255 2.60 -12.44 21.36
N TYR A 256 3.15 -11.48 22.13
CA TYR A 256 4.43 -11.65 22.83
C TYR A 256 4.20 -12.22 24.22
N MET A 257 4.62 -13.44 24.43
CA MET A 257 4.40 -14.16 25.68
C MET A 257 5.54 -15.11 25.99
N TYR A 258 6.08 -15.02 27.19
CA TYR A 258 7.12 -15.90 27.70
C TYR A 258 6.58 -16.79 28.83
N TYR A 259 6.85 -18.06 28.77
CA TYR A 259 6.53 -19.06 29.80
C TYR A 259 7.67 -20.09 29.92
N PRO A 260 8.07 -20.61 31.10
CA PRO A 260 7.38 -20.52 32.40
C PRO A 260 7.73 -19.29 33.23
N GLU A 261 6.82 -18.92 34.15
CA GLU A 261 7.04 -17.83 35.13
C GLU A 261 8.34 -17.98 35.91
N GLY A 262 9.03 -16.85 36.14
CA GLY A 262 10.21 -16.77 37.00
C GLY A 262 11.56 -16.86 36.28
N THR A 263 11.60 -17.07 34.99
CA THR A 263 12.79 -16.89 34.17
C THR A 263 12.73 -15.51 33.47
N VAL A 264 13.86 -14.80 33.45
CA VAL A 264 13.95 -13.51 32.76
C VAL A 264 14.36 -13.79 31.33
N HIS A 265 13.45 -13.53 30.39
CA HIS A 265 13.79 -13.48 28.97
C HIS A 265 14.04 -12.02 28.58
N HIS A 266 15.22 -11.77 28.04
CA HIS A 266 15.61 -10.45 27.55
C HIS A 266 15.21 -10.33 26.08
N GLY A 267 13.89 -10.11 25.80
CA GLY A 267 13.36 -9.99 24.46
C GLY A 267 13.87 -8.75 23.75
N LYS A 268 14.14 -8.90 22.44
CA LYS A 268 14.68 -7.83 21.63
C LYS A 268 13.90 -7.66 20.33
N MET A 269 13.40 -6.43 20.11
CA MET A 269 12.84 -5.98 18.84
C MET A 269 13.53 -4.68 18.43
N THR A 270 14.34 -4.71 17.37
CA THR A 270 15.13 -3.53 16.98
C THR A 270 15.37 -3.46 15.47
N GLY A 271 15.31 -2.25 14.92
CA GLY A 271 15.58 -1.99 13.52
C GLY A 271 14.54 -2.58 12.56
N ASN A 272 13.30 -2.75 13.00
CA ASN A 272 12.26 -3.44 12.26
C ASN A 272 11.32 -2.46 11.57
N TYR A 273 10.79 -2.89 10.43
CA TYR A 273 9.77 -2.16 9.69
C TYR A 273 8.57 -3.06 9.39
N VAL A 274 7.37 -2.53 9.60
CA VAL A 274 6.13 -3.19 9.23
C VAL A 274 5.28 -2.26 8.37
N GLU A 275 4.71 -2.79 7.31
CA GLU A 275 3.68 -2.10 6.54
C GLU A 275 2.50 -3.03 6.24
N GLY A 276 1.36 -2.43 5.90
CA GLY A 276 0.17 -3.18 5.52
C GLY A 276 -1.01 -2.96 6.44
N LYS A 277 -1.90 -3.93 6.45
CA LYS A 277 -3.17 -3.82 7.17
C LYS A 277 -3.59 -5.15 7.77
N ILE A 278 -4.45 -5.08 8.79
CA ILE A 278 -5.23 -6.22 9.27
C ILE A 278 -6.69 -5.81 9.29
N THR A 279 -7.51 -6.58 8.58
CA THR A 279 -8.95 -6.42 8.48
C THR A 279 -9.65 -7.38 9.45
N PHE A 280 -10.55 -6.84 10.26
CA PHE A 280 -11.35 -7.62 11.20
C PHE A 280 -12.79 -7.72 10.73
N PHE A 281 -13.38 -8.86 10.99
CA PHE A 281 -14.78 -9.12 10.76
C PHE A 281 -15.51 -9.08 12.11
N GLU A 282 -16.14 -7.94 12.44
CA GLU A 282 -16.86 -7.75 13.70
C GLU A 282 -18.26 -8.39 13.67
N GLU A 283 -18.62 -9.08 14.75
CA GLU A 283 -19.99 -9.21 15.21
C GLU A 283 -20.18 -8.46 16.54
N ASN A 284 -21.35 -7.87 16.71
CA ASN A 284 -21.81 -6.99 17.80
C ASN A 284 -21.71 -7.60 19.20
N ASP A 285 -20.51 -7.97 19.68
CA ASP A 285 -20.31 -8.43 21.04
C ASP A 285 -19.03 -7.91 21.66
N ASN A 286 -19.07 -7.47 22.93
CA ASN A 286 -18.06 -6.78 23.74
C ASN A 286 -16.74 -7.58 23.94
N ARG A 287 -16.13 -8.16 22.91
CA ARG A 287 -14.94 -9.00 23.00
C ARG A 287 -13.68 -8.20 22.63
N ARG A 288 -12.55 -8.59 23.19
CA ARG A 288 -11.29 -7.84 23.07
C ARG A 288 -10.48 -8.37 21.90
N ALA A 289 -10.49 -7.67 20.79
CA ALA A 289 -9.50 -7.88 19.75
C ALA A 289 -8.32 -6.93 19.95
N TYR A 290 -7.14 -7.47 20.04
CA TYR A 290 -5.90 -6.71 20.11
C TYR A 290 -5.30 -6.63 18.71
N CYS A 291 -5.08 -5.42 18.20
CA CYS A 291 -4.42 -5.21 16.92
C CYS A 291 -3.49 -4.01 17.00
N LYS A 292 -2.22 -4.23 16.74
CA LYS A 292 -1.20 -3.19 16.69
C LYS A 292 -0.20 -3.46 15.58
N ALA A 293 0.50 -2.42 15.16
CA ALA A 293 1.46 -2.49 14.07
C ALA A 293 2.57 -3.52 14.30
N MET A 294 3.22 -3.52 15.46
CA MET A 294 4.34 -4.42 15.73
C MET A 294 3.89 -5.69 16.43
N VAL A 295 3.33 -5.56 17.62
CA VAL A 295 2.89 -6.69 18.46
C VAL A 295 1.45 -6.44 18.88
N GLY A 296 0.57 -7.37 18.58
CA GLY A 296 -0.86 -7.29 18.89
C GLY A 296 -1.08 -7.09 20.38
N GLU A 297 -0.56 -7.98 21.20
CA GLU A 297 -0.55 -7.89 22.66
C GLU A 297 0.80 -8.34 23.25
N THR A 298 1.18 -7.74 24.39
CA THR A 298 2.36 -8.13 25.17
C THR A 298 1.93 -8.50 26.58
N LEU A 299 2.18 -9.73 26.99
CA LEU A 299 1.98 -10.17 28.39
C LEU A 299 3.26 -10.06 29.21
N ASN A 300 4.41 -9.98 28.56
CA ASN A 300 5.71 -9.79 29.18
C ASN A 300 6.40 -8.57 28.60
N GLU A 301 7.32 -7.97 29.36
CA GLU A 301 8.10 -6.82 28.91
C GLU A 301 9.12 -7.25 27.83
N ILE A 302 9.20 -6.47 26.75
CA ILE A 302 10.25 -6.57 25.74
C ILE A 302 11.39 -5.65 26.20
N GLU A 303 12.53 -6.20 26.62
CA GLU A 303 13.63 -5.43 27.25
C GLU A 303 14.23 -4.38 26.32
N THR A 304 14.36 -4.71 25.03
CA THR A 304 14.88 -3.78 24.01
C THR A 304 13.86 -3.61 22.90
N PHE A 305 13.25 -2.43 22.82
CA PHE A 305 12.31 -2.07 21.77
C PHE A 305 12.71 -0.71 21.19
N GLU A 306 13.58 -0.72 20.18
CA GLU A 306 14.23 0.46 19.62
C GLU A 306 14.24 0.42 18.07
N GLU A 307 14.18 1.59 17.44
CA GLU A 307 14.29 1.74 15.98
C GLU A 307 13.28 0.89 15.20
N ASN A 308 12.05 0.74 15.73
CA ASN A 308 10.96 0.04 15.07
C ASN A 308 9.99 1.04 14.47
N TYR A 309 9.66 0.86 13.19
CA TYR A 309 8.80 1.76 12.42
C TYR A 309 7.64 0.99 11.79
N ALA A 310 6.50 1.65 11.64
CA ALA A 310 5.33 1.03 11.04
C ALA A 310 4.54 2.01 10.16
N SER A 311 4.10 1.52 9.01
CA SER A 311 3.01 2.08 8.21
C SER A 311 1.89 1.04 8.18
N PHE A 312 0.97 1.08 9.15
CA PHE A 312 0.07 -0.04 9.42
C PHE A 312 -1.34 0.43 9.75
N GLN A 313 -2.33 -0.31 9.26
CA GLN A 313 -3.73 0.02 9.42
C GLN A 313 -4.50 -1.13 10.09
N ARG A 314 -5.44 -0.76 10.95
CA ARG A 314 -6.50 -1.63 11.45
C ARG A 314 -7.79 -1.25 10.73
N LEU A 315 -8.42 -2.21 10.08
CA LEU A 315 -9.71 -2.04 9.43
C LEU A 315 -10.75 -2.91 10.14
N GLU A 316 -11.94 -2.39 10.36
CA GLU A 316 -13.05 -3.11 10.99
C GLU A 316 -14.18 -3.26 9.95
N VAL A 317 -14.67 -4.48 9.76
CA VAL A 317 -15.75 -4.79 8.81
C VAL A 317 -16.85 -5.55 9.55
N TYR A 318 -18.06 -5.02 9.52
CA TYR A 318 -19.22 -5.60 10.21
C TYR A 318 -20.00 -6.57 9.29
N ASN A 319 -20.55 -7.66 9.85
CA ASN A 319 -21.40 -8.65 9.17
C ASN A 319 -20.70 -9.44 8.03
N TYR A 320 -19.56 -10.01 8.31
CA TYR A 320 -18.85 -10.88 7.37
C TYR A 320 -19.48 -12.28 7.30
N ASP A 321 -19.61 -12.79 6.07
CA ASP A 321 -19.86 -14.22 5.82
C ASP A 321 -18.52 -14.94 5.67
N ALA A 322 -18.18 -15.78 6.66
CA ALA A 322 -16.88 -16.47 6.73
C ALA A 322 -16.62 -17.45 5.57
N ASP A 323 -17.65 -17.78 4.79
CA ASP A 323 -17.55 -18.67 3.63
C ASP A 323 -17.03 -17.95 2.37
N LEU A 324 -16.84 -16.61 2.41
CA LEU A 324 -16.41 -15.81 1.26
C LEU A 324 -15.05 -15.17 1.51
N LEU A 325 -14.05 -15.60 0.76
CA LEU A 325 -12.78 -14.89 0.65
C LEU A 325 -12.99 -13.53 -0.06
N PRO A 326 -12.21 -12.48 0.26
CA PRO A 326 -12.37 -11.16 -0.36
C PRO A 326 -12.37 -11.17 -1.90
N GLU A 327 -11.62 -12.07 -2.52
CA GLU A 327 -11.60 -12.25 -3.98
C GLU A 327 -12.88 -12.89 -4.55
N GLU A 328 -13.62 -13.66 -3.74
CA GLU A 328 -14.86 -14.33 -4.18
C GLU A 328 -16.08 -13.40 -4.16
N ARG A 329 -16.01 -12.26 -3.45
CA ARG A 329 -17.07 -11.23 -3.47
C ARG A 329 -16.95 -10.33 -4.69
N SER A 330 -17.04 -10.91 -5.86
CA SER A 330 -17.13 -10.17 -7.10
C SER A 330 -18.29 -10.68 -7.94
N GLU A 331 -19.04 -9.75 -8.53
CA GLU A 331 -20.09 -10.07 -9.50
C GLU A 331 -19.67 -9.54 -10.87
N VAL A 332 -19.87 -10.37 -11.87
CA VAL A 332 -19.47 -10.08 -13.26
C VAL A 332 -20.69 -10.09 -14.16
N PHE A 333 -20.87 -9.02 -14.93
CA PHE A 333 -21.94 -8.85 -15.90
C PHE A 333 -21.34 -8.65 -17.30
N GLU A 334 -21.86 -9.36 -18.29
CA GLU A 334 -21.54 -9.11 -19.68
C GLU A 334 -22.62 -8.21 -20.30
N LEU A 335 -22.27 -7.00 -20.69
CA LEU A 335 -23.19 -6.04 -21.31
C LEU A 335 -22.80 -5.84 -22.78
N THR A 336 -23.77 -5.54 -23.62
CA THR A 336 -23.54 -5.32 -25.06
C THR A 336 -23.92 -3.89 -25.41
N ALA A 337 -22.92 -3.10 -25.82
CA ALA A 337 -23.10 -1.74 -26.33
C ALA A 337 -23.37 -1.76 -27.83
N GLY A 338 -24.41 -1.07 -28.26
CA GLY A 338 -24.80 -1.01 -29.69
C GLY A 338 -23.91 -0.09 -30.54
N ALA A 339 -23.07 0.72 -29.94
CA ALA A 339 -22.08 1.59 -30.55
C ALA A 339 -21.05 2.01 -29.53
N THR A 340 -19.83 2.32 -29.94
CA THR A 340 -18.82 2.93 -29.04
C THR A 340 -19.32 4.27 -28.52
N GLY A 341 -19.15 4.52 -27.22
CA GLY A 341 -19.52 5.78 -26.58
C GLY A 341 -19.81 5.65 -25.10
N ARG A 342 -20.37 6.72 -24.53
CA ARG A 342 -20.70 6.81 -23.12
C ARG A 342 -22.10 6.29 -22.84
N TYR A 343 -22.22 5.58 -21.75
CA TYR A 343 -23.49 4.97 -21.30
C TYR A 343 -23.71 5.28 -19.83
N GLU A 344 -24.97 5.46 -19.44
CA GLU A 344 -25.40 5.39 -18.04
C GLU A 344 -25.62 3.90 -17.71
N LEU A 345 -24.80 3.36 -16.83
CA LEU A 345 -24.93 2.04 -16.23
C LEU A 345 -25.87 2.15 -15.04
N GLU A 346 -27.01 1.48 -15.08
CA GLU A 346 -27.94 1.38 -13.96
C GLU A 346 -27.88 -0.01 -13.35
N VAL A 347 -27.67 -0.07 -12.04
CA VAL A 347 -27.53 -1.30 -11.23
C VAL A 347 -28.60 -1.33 -10.18
N GLN A 348 -29.48 -2.31 -10.20
CA GLN A 348 -30.42 -2.58 -9.10
C GLN A 348 -29.70 -3.43 -8.04
N TYR A 349 -29.97 -3.17 -6.78
CA TYR A 349 -29.38 -3.92 -5.68
C TYR A 349 -30.31 -4.01 -4.48
N SER A 350 -30.04 -5.01 -3.64
CA SER A 350 -30.54 -5.12 -2.27
C SER A 350 -29.35 -5.31 -1.35
N ASN A 351 -29.20 -4.46 -0.35
CA ASN A 351 -28.15 -4.52 0.66
C ASN A 351 -28.78 -4.74 2.02
N ASP A 352 -28.68 -5.95 2.53
CA ASP A 352 -29.27 -6.36 3.82
C ASP A 352 -28.38 -5.98 5.02
N GLY A 353 -27.16 -5.45 4.74
CA GLY A 353 -26.17 -5.02 5.73
C GLY A 353 -26.07 -3.50 5.87
N ALA A 354 -24.92 -3.04 6.35
CA ALA A 354 -24.55 -1.64 6.35
C ALA A 354 -24.24 -1.13 4.94
N ASP A 355 -23.99 0.17 4.81
CA ASP A 355 -23.54 0.77 3.55
C ASP A 355 -22.27 0.09 3.04
N ALA A 356 -22.19 -0.19 1.75
CA ALA A 356 -21.07 -0.91 1.15
C ALA A 356 -20.43 -0.17 -0.01
N THR A 357 -19.14 -0.39 -0.22
CA THR A 357 -18.39 0.16 -1.35
C THR A 357 -17.81 -0.98 -2.19
N TYR A 358 -18.01 -0.90 -3.50
CA TYR A 358 -17.43 -1.83 -4.46
C TYR A 358 -16.56 -1.10 -5.47
N GLY A 359 -15.48 -1.74 -5.90
CA GLY A 359 -14.73 -1.32 -7.07
C GLY A 359 -15.48 -1.71 -8.34
N LEU A 360 -15.76 -0.75 -9.20
CA LEU A 360 -16.29 -0.99 -10.54
C LEU A 360 -15.12 -1.15 -11.52
N PHE A 361 -15.08 -2.29 -12.19
CA PHE A 361 -14.10 -2.61 -13.22
C PHE A 361 -14.77 -2.71 -14.57
N ILE A 362 -14.12 -2.19 -15.60
CA ILE A 362 -14.55 -2.28 -16.99
C ILE A 362 -13.46 -3.00 -17.78
N ASN A 363 -13.80 -4.15 -18.35
CA ASN A 363 -12.85 -4.98 -19.09
C ASN A 363 -11.52 -5.23 -18.33
N GLY A 364 -11.65 -5.54 -17.03
CA GLY A 364 -10.53 -5.86 -16.14
C GLY A 364 -9.78 -4.66 -15.55
N ARG A 365 -10.13 -3.40 -15.90
CA ARG A 365 -9.50 -2.20 -15.36
C ARG A 365 -10.37 -1.53 -14.29
N PHE A 366 -9.78 -1.15 -13.18
CA PHE A 366 -10.47 -0.37 -12.16
C PHE A 366 -10.90 1.00 -12.73
N TYR A 367 -12.16 1.32 -12.58
CA TYR A 367 -12.75 2.56 -13.08
C TYR A 367 -13.03 3.57 -11.95
N LYS A 368 -13.78 3.16 -10.94
CA LYS A 368 -14.11 3.98 -9.77
C LYS A 368 -14.70 3.13 -8.64
N LYS A 369 -14.82 3.70 -7.48
CA LYS A 369 -15.62 3.14 -6.38
C LYS A 369 -17.10 3.44 -6.61
N VAL A 370 -17.95 2.49 -6.23
CA VAL A 370 -19.39 2.65 -6.26
C VAL A 370 -19.95 2.35 -4.88
N PHE A 371 -20.76 3.28 -4.39
CA PHE A 371 -21.35 3.22 -3.05
C PHE A 371 -22.77 2.67 -3.12
N PHE A 372 -23.08 1.69 -2.29
CA PHE A 372 -24.35 1.01 -2.19
C PHE A 372 -24.93 1.18 -0.78
N PRO A 373 -25.82 2.17 -0.55
CA PRO A 373 -26.49 2.33 0.74
C PRO A 373 -27.23 1.08 1.21
N SER A 374 -27.44 0.97 2.52
CA SER A 374 -28.28 -0.07 3.10
C SER A 374 -29.72 -0.01 2.55
N GLY A 375 -30.33 -1.17 2.33
CA GLY A 375 -31.67 -1.32 1.78
C GLY A 375 -31.71 -1.62 0.28
N GLU A 376 -32.89 -1.51 -0.33
CA GLU A 376 -33.08 -1.70 -1.77
C GLU A 376 -32.89 -0.38 -2.52
N GLY A 377 -32.20 -0.40 -3.66
CA GLY A 377 -31.94 0.81 -4.42
C GLY A 377 -31.50 0.58 -5.86
N ARG A 378 -31.11 1.68 -6.48
CA ARG A 378 -30.48 1.72 -7.78
C ARG A 378 -29.30 2.68 -7.75
N VAL A 379 -28.19 2.28 -8.32
CA VAL A 379 -27.02 3.12 -8.51
C VAL A 379 -26.87 3.37 -10.01
N LYS A 380 -26.45 4.58 -10.37
CA LYS A 380 -26.23 5.02 -11.74
C LYS A 380 -24.81 5.55 -11.87
N GLU A 381 -24.07 4.99 -12.84
CA GLU A 381 -22.70 5.38 -13.13
C GLU A 381 -22.53 5.64 -14.63
N SER A 382 -21.71 6.63 -14.96
CA SER A 382 -21.37 6.90 -16.36
C SER A 382 -20.14 6.11 -16.74
N VAL A 383 -20.25 5.22 -17.73
CA VAL A 383 -19.15 4.36 -18.21
C VAL A 383 -18.95 4.56 -19.71
N PHE A 384 -17.69 4.39 -20.17
CA PHE A 384 -17.41 4.36 -21.61
C PHE A 384 -17.26 2.91 -22.07
N LEU A 385 -18.01 2.54 -23.10
CA LEU A 385 -17.99 1.18 -23.66
C LEU A 385 -17.72 1.22 -25.16
N ASP A 386 -16.89 0.29 -25.62
CA ASP A 386 -16.73 0.04 -27.06
C ASP A 386 -17.92 -0.74 -27.62
N GLU A 387 -18.19 -0.60 -28.92
CA GLU A 387 -19.24 -1.37 -29.59
C GLU A 387 -18.98 -2.87 -29.39
N GLY A 388 -19.99 -3.60 -28.95
CA GLY A 388 -19.93 -5.03 -28.70
C GLY A 388 -20.02 -5.35 -27.19
N LYS A 389 -19.43 -6.48 -26.80
CA LYS A 389 -19.48 -6.98 -25.44
C LYS A 389 -18.41 -6.34 -24.57
N SER A 390 -18.81 -5.96 -23.38
CA SER A 390 -17.92 -5.48 -22.29
C SER A 390 -18.21 -6.23 -21.01
N GLU A 391 -17.17 -6.53 -20.28
CA GLU A 391 -17.24 -7.07 -18.94
C GLU A 391 -17.35 -5.92 -17.93
N ILE A 392 -18.37 -5.98 -17.09
CA ILE A 392 -18.56 -5.10 -15.95
C ILE A 392 -18.45 -5.94 -14.68
N LYS A 393 -17.42 -5.65 -13.87
CA LYS A 393 -17.18 -6.38 -12.63
C LYS A 393 -17.31 -5.45 -11.44
N PHE A 394 -18.09 -5.86 -10.46
CA PHE A 394 -18.12 -5.24 -9.13
C PHE A 394 -17.30 -6.12 -8.19
N ARG A 395 -16.21 -5.59 -7.66
CA ARG A 395 -15.37 -6.25 -6.66
C ARG A 395 -15.57 -5.56 -5.32
N PHE A 396 -15.89 -6.31 -4.29
CA PHE A 396 -16.03 -5.80 -2.94
C PHE A 396 -14.74 -5.11 -2.50
N LEU A 397 -14.86 -3.91 -1.96
CA LEU A 397 -13.78 -3.23 -1.25
C LEU A 397 -14.06 -3.35 0.25
N PRO A 398 -13.02 -3.36 1.11
CA PRO A 398 -13.21 -3.46 2.55
C PRO A 398 -14.27 -2.48 3.07
N GLY A 399 -15.32 -2.99 3.68
CA GLY A 399 -16.48 -2.24 4.13
C GLY A 399 -17.65 -3.18 4.43
N ASP A 400 -18.70 -2.67 5.07
CA ASP A 400 -19.83 -3.48 5.54
C ASP A 400 -20.90 -3.56 4.47
N GLY A 401 -21.44 -4.72 4.22
CA GLY A 401 -22.63 -4.87 3.40
C GLY A 401 -22.72 -6.22 2.72
N ASN A 402 -23.91 -6.75 2.69
CA ASN A 402 -24.24 -7.96 1.98
C ASN A 402 -25.14 -7.61 0.79
N ILE A 403 -24.53 -7.38 -0.38
CA ILE A 403 -25.23 -6.94 -1.58
C ILE A 403 -25.63 -8.12 -2.44
N SER A 404 -26.92 -8.16 -2.78
CA SER A 404 -27.43 -8.93 -3.90
C SER A 404 -27.69 -7.99 -5.08
N PHE A 405 -27.00 -8.23 -6.18
CA PHE A 405 -27.20 -7.49 -7.41
C PHE A 405 -28.44 -8.01 -8.16
N GLY A 406 -29.26 -7.08 -8.61
CA GLY A 406 -30.43 -7.34 -9.47
C GLY A 406 -30.11 -7.08 -10.95
N ASP A 407 -31.07 -6.45 -11.64
CA ASP A 407 -30.90 -6.14 -13.06
C ASP A 407 -29.81 -5.08 -13.27
N VAL A 408 -28.90 -5.34 -14.21
CA VAL A 408 -27.88 -4.41 -14.68
C VAL A 408 -28.16 -4.04 -16.12
N SER A 409 -28.23 -2.76 -16.42
CA SER A 409 -28.56 -2.26 -17.77
C SER A 409 -27.73 -1.03 -18.11
N ILE A 410 -27.65 -0.76 -19.43
CA ILE A 410 -26.97 0.43 -19.96
C ILE A 410 -27.88 1.20 -20.89
N GLU A 411 -27.85 2.53 -20.79
CA GLU A 411 -28.51 3.45 -21.72
C GLU A 411 -27.50 4.48 -22.23
N LYS A 412 -27.50 4.73 -23.55
CA LYS A 412 -26.57 5.69 -24.14
C LYS A 412 -26.82 7.10 -23.60
N THR A 413 -25.76 7.80 -23.23
CA THR A 413 -25.83 9.17 -22.68
C THR A 413 -24.95 10.12 -23.49
N ASP A 414 -25.29 11.41 -23.47
CA ASP A 414 -24.50 12.50 -24.07
C ASP A 414 -23.62 13.21 -23.03
N LYS A 415 -23.60 12.73 -21.78
CA LYS A 415 -22.71 13.30 -20.75
C LYS A 415 -21.27 13.21 -21.17
N SER A 416 -20.49 14.24 -20.91
CA SER A 416 -19.05 14.25 -21.10
C SER A 416 -18.29 14.08 -19.79
N VAL A 417 -17.04 13.68 -19.88
CA VAL A 417 -16.12 13.57 -18.73
C VAL A 417 -14.93 14.48 -18.95
N SER A 418 -14.75 15.41 -18.04
CA SER A 418 -13.55 16.21 -17.88
C SER A 418 -12.65 15.62 -16.79
N LEU A 419 -11.41 15.30 -17.15
CA LEU A 419 -10.41 14.77 -16.23
C LEU A 419 -9.39 15.86 -15.90
N ILE A 420 -9.16 16.11 -14.61
CA ILE A 420 -8.06 16.91 -14.11
C ILE A 420 -6.94 15.95 -13.70
N VAL A 421 -5.74 16.14 -14.24
CA VAL A 421 -4.52 15.45 -13.83
C VAL A 421 -3.68 16.44 -13.04
N ALA A 422 -3.75 16.35 -11.73
CA ALA A 422 -3.06 17.24 -10.80
C ALA A 422 -1.76 16.58 -10.29
N PRO A 423 -0.62 17.28 -10.37
CA PRO A 423 0.60 16.81 -9.71
C PRO A 423 0.44 16.65 -8.21
N HIS A 424 -0.13 17.64 -7.53
CA HIS A 424 -0.29 17.70 -6.08
C HIS A 424 -1.70 18.11 -5.67
N GLU A 425 -1.99 17.99 -4.37
CA GLU A 425 -3.23 18.39 -3.73
C GLU A 425 -3.23 19.88 -3.42
N ASP A 426 -3.79 20.69 -4.27
CA ASP A 426 -4.14 22.12 -4.32
C ASP A 426 -4.23 22.59 -5.78
N ASP A 427 -3.44 22.05 -6.69
CA ASP A 427 -3.36 22.41 -8.10
C ASP A 427 -4.74 22.38 -8.78
N GLU A 428 -5.56 21.39 -8.42
CA GLU A 428 -6.90 21.17 -8.99
C GLU A 428 -7.86 22.31 -8.62
N ILE A 429 -7.71 22.90 -7.47
CA ILE A 429 -8.54 24.01 -7.02
C ILE A 429 -7.97 25.34 -7.50
N LEU A 430 -6.67 25.55 -7.41
CA LEU A 430 -6.00 26.77 -7.84
C LEU A 430 -6.31 27.05 -9.32
N ALA A 431 -6.16 26.03 -10.16
CA ALA A 431 -6.26 26.18 -11.61
C ALA A 431 -7.67 25.95 -12.18
N TYR A 432 -8.51 25.12 -11.56
CA TYR A 432 -9.67 24.54 -12.23
C TYR A 432 -11.00 24.70 -11.48
N ALA A 433 -11.06 25.39 -10.32
CA ALA A 433 -12.28 25.50 -9.53
C ALA A 433 -13.47 26.11 -10.32
N GLY A 434 -13.21 27.01 -11.25
CA GLY A 434 -14.22 27.58 -12.14
C GLY A 434 -14.66 26.58 -13.19
N MET A 435 -13.72 25.89 -13.81
CA MET A 435 -14.00 24.81 -14.78
C MET A 435 -14.85 23.71 -14.13
N ILE A 436 -14.47 23.25 -12.95
CA ILE A 436 -15.22 22.23 -12.18
C ILE A 436 -16.67 22.67 -12.02
N GLN A 437 -16.92 23.88 -11.49
CA GLN A 437 -18.27 24.39 -11.26
C GLN A 437 -19.09 24.48 -12.55
N LYS A 438 -18.51 24.93 -13.65
CA LYS A 438 -19.21 25.03 -14.94
C LYS A 438 -19.58 23.66 -15.49
N THR A 439 -18.64 22.72 -15.51
CA THR A 439 -18.84 21.35 -16.01
C THR A 439 -19.96 20.66 -15.24
N ILE A 440 -19.96 20.74 -13.90
CA ILE A 440 -21.00 20.14 -13.06
C ILE A 440 -22.36 20.84 -13.28
N ALA A 441 -22.39 22.15 -13.46
CA ALA A 441 -23.61 22.89 -13.71
C ALA A 441 -24.26 22.53 -15.08
N GLU A 442 -23.46 22.10 -16.05
CA GLU A 442 -23.92 21.58 -17.35
C GLU A 442 -24.45 20.12 -17.26
N GLY A 443 -24.26 19.46 -16.13
CA GLY A 443 -24.66 18.07 -15.89
C GLY A 443 -23.62 17.04 -16.33
N ASP A 444 -22.44 17.49 -16.69
CA ASP A 444 -21.28 16.69 -17.06
C ASP A 444 -20.46 16.26 -15.82
N ILE A 445 -19.51 15.38 -16.02
CA ILE A 445 -18.76 14.73 -14.96
C ILE A 445 -17.35 15.30 -14.88
N VAL A 446 -16.89 15.59 -13.67
CA VAL A 446 -15.50 15.93 -13.38
C VAL A 446 -14.86 14.79 -12.59
N LYS A 447 -13.72 14.31 -13.08
CA LYS A 447 -12.83 13.41 -12.36
C LYS A 447 -11.50 14.09 -12.08
N VAL A 448 -10.91 13.75 -10.95
CA VAL A 448 -9.59 14.25 -10.57
C VAL A 448 -8.67 13.07 -10.28
N VAL A 449 -7.46 13.12 -10.82
CA VAL A 449 -6.40 12.17 -10.48
C VAL A 449 -5.18 12.92 -9.95
N PHE A 450 -4.78 12.60 -8.72
CA PHE A 450 -3.52 13.07 -8.13
C PHE A 450 -2.41 12.10 -8.51
N LEU A 451 -1.33 12.61 -9.09
CA LEU A 451 -0.18 11.80 -9.47
C LEU A 451 0.70 11.49 -8.26
N THR A 452 0.94 12.49 -7.41
CA THR A 452 1.74 12.35 -6.19
C THR A 452 0.90 12.60 -4.95
N ASN A 453 1.43 12.28 -3.80
CA ASN A 453 0.76 12.46 -2.51
C ASN A 453 1.12 13.80 -1.83
N GLY A 454 1.88 14.69 -2.49
CA GLY A 454 2.33 15.95 -1.87
C GLY A 454 3.09 15.73 -0.56
N ASP A 455 3.82 14.63 -0.45
CA ASP A 455 4.45 14.13 0.78
C ASP A 455 5.85 14.71 1.06
N TYR A 456 6.11 15.91 0.57
CA TYR A 456 7.39 16.60 0.75
C TYR A 456 7.83 16.67 2.22
N TYR A 457 6.88 16.86 3.14
CA TYR A 457 7.11 16.93 4.58
C TYR A 457 6.75 15.63 5.32
N GLY A 458 6.52 14.53 4.61
CA GLY A 458 6.23 13.21 5.18
C GLY A 458 4.80 12.74 4.94
N THR A 459 4.55 11.47 5.24
CA THR A 459 3.29 10.80 4.94
C THR A 459 2.09 11.32 5.76
N GLU A 460 2.33 11.77 7.00
CA GLU A 460 1.28 12.40 7.83
C GLU A 460 0.80 13.72 7.21
N TYR A 461 1.73 14.50 6.65
CA TYR A 461 1.39 15.74 5.96
C TYR A 461 0.63 15.47 4.66
N ALA A 462 1.00 14.44 3.91
CA ALA A 462 0.28 13.98 2.74
C ALA A 462 -1.20 13.65 3.05
N SER A 463 -1.46 12.93 4.14
CA SER A 463 -2.82 12.60 4.59
C SER A 463 -3.65 13.86 4.86
N VAL A 464 -3.06 14.88 5.50
CA VAL A 464 -3.74 16.16 5.74
C VAL A 464 -4.08 16.85 4.43
N ARG A 465 -3.11 16.99 3.50
CA ARG A 465 -3.31 17.62 2.19
C ARG A 465 -4.41 16.94 1.39
N LEU A 466 -4.36 15.62 1.33
CA LEU A 466 -5.36 14.81 0.61
C LEU A 466 -6.78 15.01 1.20
N GLY A 467 -6.89 15.13 2.52
CA GLY A 467 -8.16 15.44 3.19
C GLY A 467 -8.68 16.84 2.87
N GLU A 468 -7.82 17.85 2.91
CA GLU A 468 -8.14 19.23 2.56
C GLU A 468 -8.61 19.35 1.11
N SER A 469 -7.86 18.75 0.17
CA SER A 469 -8.20 18.73 -1.25
C SER A 469 -9.52 18.01 -1.53
N THR A 470 -9.73 16.85 -0.93
CA THR A 470 -10.98 16.10 -1.05
C THR A 470 -12.17 16.95 -0.58
N ALA A 471 -12.06 17.58 0.59
CA ALA A 471 -13.12 18.45 1.12
C ALA A 471 -13.37 19.66 0.20
N ALA A 472 -12.32 20.25 -0.35
CA ALA A 472 -12.43 21.37 -1.30
C ALA A 472 -13.16 20.95 -2.59
N LEU A 473 -12.80 19.80 -3.18
CA LEU A 473 -13.44 19.23 -4.36
C LEU A 473 -14.91 18.90 -4.12
N GLU A 474 -15.23 18.23 -3.00
CA GLU A 474 -16.62 17.93 -2.61
C GLU A 474 -17.44 19.22 -2.43
N SER A 475 -16.85 20.30 -1.90
CA SER A 475 -17.51 21.60 -1.75
C SER A 475 -17.91 22.25 -3.08
N LEU A 476 -17.18 21.92 -4.15
CA LEU A 476 -17.46 22.33 -5.53
C LEU A 476 -18.41 21.38 -6.26
N GLY A 477 -18.75 20.23 -5.66
CA GLY A 477 -19.70 19.25 -6.18
C GLY A 477 -19.07 18.06 -6.90
N VAL A 478 -17.76 17.83 -6.79
CA VAL A 478 -17.12 16.61 -7.28
C VAL A 478 -17.48 15.45 -6.37
N ASP A 479 -17.90 14.34 -6.95
CA ASP A 479 -18.17 13.11 -6.18
C ASP A 479 -16.86 12.52 -5.66
N ARG A 480 -16.81 12.15 -4.39
CA ARG A 480 -15.62 11.56 -3.79
C ARG A 480 -15.09 10.32 -4.52
N SER A 481 -15.99 9.53 -5.11
CA SER A 481 -15.64 8.35 -5.90
C SER A 481 -14.98 8.68 -7.26
N ASP A 482 -15.04 9.94 -7.67
CA ASP A 482 -14.39 10.46 -8.88
C ASP A 482 -13.02 11.12 -8.57
N ILE A 483 -12.56 11.04 -7.31
CA ILE A 483 -11.22 11.44 -6.87
C ILE A 483 -10.34 10.19 -6.80
N ILE A 484 -9.29 10.17 -7.59
CA ILE A 484 -8.35 9.06 -7.76
C ILE A 484 -6.96 9.51 -7.31
N VAL A 485 -6.28 8.65 -6.58
CA VAL A 485 -4.91 8.87 -6.11
C VAL A 485 -4.02 7.83 -6.78
N LEU A 486 -3.00 8.24 -7.57
CA LEU A 486 -1.99 7.29 -8.04
C LEU A 486 -0.98 6.96 -6.93
N GLY A 487 -0.71 7.93 -6.05
CA GLY A 487 0.01 7.69 -4.81
C GLY A 487 1.53 7.68 -4.94
N TYR A 488 2.11 8.26 -6.00
CA TYR A 488 3.56 8.40 -6.13
C TYR A 488 4.10 9.51 -5.22
N GLY A 489 5.40 9.50 -4.96
CA GLY A 489 6.02 10.48 -4.06
C GLY A 489 6.22 11.85 -4.70
N ASP A 490 6.12 12.91 -3.92
CA ASP A 490 6.41 14.28 -4.31
C ASP A 490 7.87 14.43 -4.79
N LEU A 491 8.10 15.21 -5.85
CA LEU A 491 9.38 15.42 -6.55
C LEU A 491 9.99 14.15 -7.17
N THR A 492 9.19 13.13 -7.47
CA THR A 492 9.70 11.90 -8.08
C THR A 492 9.42 11.76 -9.57
N LEU A 493 8.46 12.50 -10.14
CA LEU A 493 8.01 12.29 -11.52
C LEU A 493 9.13 12.49 -12.55
N GLU A 494 10.02 13.49 -12.36
CA GLU A 494 11.17 13.69 -13.24
C GLU A 494 12.08 12.46 -13.23
N ALA A 495 12.47 12.00 -12.05
CA ALA A 495 13.38 10.88 -11.89
C ALA A 495 12.79 9.59 -12.49
N LEU A 496 11.52 9.34 -12.21
CA LEU A 496 10.79 8.19 -12.76
C LEU A 496 10.74 8.23 -14.29
N LEU A 497 10.29 9.32 -14.88
CA LEU A 497 10.04 9.38 -16.33
C LEU A 497 11.32 9.48 -17.17
N THR A 498 12.44 9.99 -16.61
CA THR A 498 13.70 10.13 -17.32
C THR A 498 14.66 8.95 -17.15
N CYS A 499 14.43 8.05 -16.20
CA CYS A 499 15.33 6.90 -15.99
C CYS A 499 15.35 5.97 -17.23
N GLU A 500 16.53 5.38 -17.48
CA GLU A 500 16.72 4.42 -18.58
C GLU A 500 16.15 3.04 -18.25
N ASP A 501 16.29 2.60 -16.99
CA ASP A 501 15.78 1.32 -16.51
C ASP A 501 14.33 1.52 -16.00
N PRO A 502 13.32 0.97 -16.69
CA PRO A 502 11.92 1.16 -16.32
C PRO A 502 11.53 0.53 -14.98
N ASP A 503 12.31 -0.43 -14.50
CA ASP A 503 12.05 -1.18 -13.26
C ASP A 503 12.90 -0.66 -12.08
N GLN A 504 13.70 0.39 -12.29
CA GLN A 504 14.45 1.02 -11.22
C GLN A 504 13.50 1.62 -10.18
N VAL A 505 13.64 1.18 -8.92
CA VAL A 505 12.85 1.70 -7.80
C VAL A 505 13.46 3.01 -7.30
N PHE A 506 12.62 4.02 -7.14
CA PHE A 506 12.97 5.30 -6.56
C PHE A 506 12.42 5.43 -5.14
N LYS A 507 13.02 6.34 -4.39
CA LYS A 507 12.61 6.64 -3.03
C LYS A 507 12.21 8.12 -2.95
N ALA A 508 11.01 8.40 -2.47
CA ALA A 508 10.55 9.75 -2.21
C ALA A 508 11.29 10.37 -1.01
N ARG A 509 11.17 11.68 -0.88
CA ARG A 509 11.72 12.42 0.26
C ARG A 509 11.08 12.00 1.60
N SER A 510 9.81 11.65 1.59
CA SER A 510 9.09 11.08 2.74
C SER A 510 9.70 9.78 3.26
N GLY A 511 10.44 9.09 2.40
CA GLY A 511 11.00 7.78 2.68
C GLY A 511 10.27 6.64 1.97
N SER A 512 9.10 6.89 1.40
CA SER A 512 8.29 5.90 0.68
C SER A 512 8.97 5.44 -0.61
N THR A 513 8.76 4.18 -0.98
CA THR A 513 9.23 3.55 -2.22
C THR A 513 8.08 2.95 -3.03
N ASP A 514 6.89 2.94 -2.47
CA ASP A 514 5.70 2.31 -3.02
C ASP A 514 4.51 3.28 -2.96
N THR A 515 3.56 3.12 -3.89
CA THR A 515 2.35 3.93 -3.92
C THR A 515 1.53 3.74 -2.66
N TYR A 516 0.86 4.80 -2.23
CA TYR A 516 -0.06 4.75 -1.11
C TYR A 516 -1.16 5.81 -1.25
N GLY A 517 -2.23 5.65 -0.53
CA GLY A 517 -3.29 6.63 -0.35
C GLY A 517 -3.54 6.87 1.13
N ASP A 518 -4.76 7.29 1.46
CA ASP A 518 -5.23 7.38 2.85
C ASP A 518 -6.50 6.55 3.05
N PRO A 519 -6.38 5.27 3.40
CA PRO A 519 -7.53 4.41 3.68
C PRO A 519 -8.42 4.89 4.83
N SER A 520 -7.88 5.64 5.81
CA SER A 520 -8.69 6.22 6.88
C SER A 520 -9.73 7.22 6.36
N GLN A 521 -9.45 7.79 5.18
CA GLN A 521 -10.35 8.66 4.44
C GLN A 521 -11.06 7.94 3.29
N ASN A 522 -10.93 6.61 3.20
CA ASN A 522 -11.41 5.79 2.08
C ASN A 522 -10.82 6.20 0.72
N LEU A 523 -9.55 6.61 0.72
CA LEU A 523 -8.79 7.01 -0.47
C LEU A 523 -7.58 6.09 -0.62
N PHE A 524 -7.75 5.02 -1.38
CA PHE A 524 -6.68 4.06 -1.70
C PHE A 524 -5.97 4.50 -2.97
N ASP A 525 -4.69 4.15 -3.11
CA ASP A 525 -3.99 4.35 -4.37
C ASP A 525 -4.56 3.46 -5.49
N TYR A 526 -4.46 3.95 -6.71
CA TYR A 526 -5.05 3.30 -7.88
C TYR A 526 -4.53 1.87 -8.09
N HIS A 527 -3.23 1.66 -7.89
CA HIS A 527 -2.63 0.34 -8.10
C HIS A 527 -3.22 -0.69 -7.13
N THR A 528 -3.38 -0.33 -5.86
CA THR A 528 -4.07 -1.17 -4.86
C THR A 528 -5.51 -1.43 -5.25
N LEU A 529 -6.25 -0.41 -5.71
CA LEU A 529 -7.63 -0.60 -6.18
C LEU A 529 -7.72 -1.49 -7.42
N ASN A 530 -6.73 -1.45 -8.29
CA ASN A 530 -6.71 -2.23 -9.53
C ASN A 530 -6.22 -3.67 -9.32
N THR A 531 -5.13 -3.85 -8.58
CA THR A 531 -4.40 -5.13 -8.47
C THR A 531 -4.51 -5.80 -7.10
N GLY A 532 -4.85 -5.06 -6.05
CA GLY A 532 -4.83 -5.51 -4.66
C GLY A 532 -3.52 -5.22 -3.91
N ASN A 533 -2.48 -4.70 -4.58
CA ASN A 533 -1.18 -4.39 -3.99
C ASN A 533 -0.74 -2.97 -4.31
N HIS A 534 0.16 -2.40 -3.51
CA HIS A 534 0.84 -1.15 -3.86
C HIS A 534 1.84 -1.37 -5.00
N ALA A 535 2.09 -0.33 -5.79
CA ALA A 535 3.13 -0.36 -6.82
C ALA A 535 4.44 0.22 -6.28
N ALA A 536 5.56 -0.45 -6.53
CA ALA A 536 6.86 0.19 -6.32
C ALA A 536 7.01 1.43 -7.21
N TYR A 537 7.68 2.48 -6.71
CA TYR A 537 7.94 3.70 -7.46
C TYR A 537 8.89 3.42 -8.63
N THR A 538 8.35 2.91 -9.73
CA THR A 538 9.05 2.63 -10.96
C THR A 538 8.39 3.36 -12.13
N LYS A 539 9.16 3.63 -13.19
CA LYS A 539 8.63 4.17 -14.43
C LYS A 539 7.59 3.26 -15.06
N ALA A 540 7.84 1.94 -15.02
CA ALA A 540 6.93 0.95 -15.59
C ALA A 540 5.55 1.01 -14.92
N ASN A 541 5.51 1.02 -13.59
CA ASN A 541 4.27 1.09 -12.82
C ASN A 541 3.54 2.41 -13.04
N LEU A 542 4.22 3.56 -12.96
CA LEU A 542 3.61 4.88 -13.18
C LEU A 542 2.92 4.97 -14.55
N ILE A 543 3.61 4.55 -15.60
CA ILE A 543 3.04 4.58 -16.96
C ILE A 543 1.88 3.60 -17.07
N SER A 544 2.00 2.39 -16.52
CA SER A 544 0.95 1.37 -16.56
C SER A 544 -0.31 1.83 -15.84
N ASP A 545 -0.17 2.32 -14.60
CA ASP A 545 -1.30 2.79 -13.79
C ASP A 545 -2.03 3.95 -14.46
N PHE A 546 -1.28 4.91 -14.97
CA PHE A 546 -1.86 6.07 -15.64
C PHE A 546 -2.55 5.68 -16.96
N GLU A 547 -1.94 4.82 -17.78
CA GLU A 547 -2.54 4.31 -19.01
C GLU A 547 -3.83 3.51 -18.74
N ASP A 548 -3.81 2.61 -17.76
CA ASP A 548 -4.97 1.80 -17.40
C ASP A 548 -6.12 2.68 -16.90
N PHE A 549 -5.81 3.68 -16.07
CA PHE A 549 -6.81 4.67 -15.62
C PHE A 549 -7.40 5.46 -16.79
N ILE A 550 -6.59 5.98 -17.70
CA ILE A 550 -7.04 6.72 -18.89
C ILE A 550 -7.92 5.84 -19.77
N LEU A 551 -7.56 4.57 -19.97
CA LEU A 551 -8.32 3.62 -20.76
C LEU A 551 -9.66 3.22 -20.13
N ALA A 552 -9.71 3.14 -18.79
CA ALA A 552 -10.95 2.90 -18.06
C ALA A 552 -11.86 4.14 -18.05
N CYS A 553 -11.28 5.32 -17.85
CA CYS A 553 -12.01 6.59 -17.74
C CYS A 553 -12.50 7.10 -19.12
N ARG A 554 -11.66 6.99 -20.17
CA ARG A 554 -11.95 7.53 -21.52
C ARG A 554 -12.51 8.96 -21.48
N PRO A 555 -11.79 9.92 -20.89
CA PRO A 555 -12.28 11.29 -20.77
C PRO A 555 -12.41 11.97 -22.14
N ASP A 556 -13.37 12.89 -22.25
CA ASP A 556 -13.56 13.69 -23.48
C ASP A 556 -12.58 14.87 -23.51
N ARG A 557 -12.20 15.35 -22.33
CA ARG A 557 -11.25 16.46 -22.14
C ARG A 557 -10.34 16.18 -20.95
N ILE A 558 -9.06 16.50 -21.10
CA ILE A 558 -8.05 16.37 -20.05
C ILE A 558 -7.43 17.74 -19.78
N TYR A 559 -7.34 18.09 -18.51
CA TYR A 559 -6.69 19.29 -18.00
C TYR A 559 -5.48 18.89 -17.17
N THR A 560 -4.35 19.55 -17.38
CA THR A 560 -3.13 19.32 -16.59
C THR A 560 -2.28 20.60 -16.53
N THR A 561 -1.20 20.57 -15.79
CA THR A 561 -0.22 21.65 -15.67
C THR A 561 0.55 21.86 -16.98
N SER A 562 1.53 22.76 -17.02
CA SER A 562 2.22 23.13 -18.26
C SER A 562 3.68 22.68 -18.29
N GLU A 563 4.18 22.36 -19.48
CA GLU A 563 5.60 22.05 -19.70
C GLU A 563 6.54 23.25 -19.53
N PHE A 564 5.99 24.46 -19.40
CA PHE A 564 6.74 25.72 -19.25
C PHE A 564 6.95 26.12 -17.79
N GLU A 565 6.37 25.41 -16.85
CA GLU A 565 6.48 25.72 -15.42
C GLU A 565 7.89 25.42 -14.87
N TRP A 566 8.23 26.02 -13.74
CA TRP A 566 9.52 25.75 -13.11
C TRP A 566 9.46 24.54 -12.13
N HIS A 567 8.27 24.14 -11.68
CA HIS A 567 8.13 22.96 -10.80
C HIS A 567 8.25 21.67 -11.62
N THR A 568 9.19 20.82 -11.24
CA THR A 568 9.51 19.62 -12.04
C THR A 568 8.33 18.65 -12.17
N ASP A 569 7.58 18.39 -11.11
CA ASP A 569 6.45 17.48 -11.19
C ASP A 569 5.34 18.02 -12.11
N HIS A 570 5.13 19.34 -12.18
CA HIS A 570 4.19 19.95 -13.12
C HIS A 570 4.61 19.71 -14.58
N VAL A 571 5.89 19.93 -14.87
CA VAL A 571 6.45 19.68 -16.20
C VAL A 571 6.31 18.22 -16.60
N TYR A 572 6.59 17.31 -15.66
CA TYR A 572 6.56 15.86 -15.95
C TYR A 572 5.15 15.27 -15.90
N ALA A 573 4.21 15.87 -15.17
CA ALA A 573 2.79 15.57 -15.29
C ALA A 573 2.27 15.85 -16.70
N PHE A 574 2.56 17.04 -17.24
CA PHE A 574 2.22 17.38 -18.63
C PHE A 574 2.84 16.39 -19.62
N LYS A 575 4.12 16.04 -19.46
CA LYS A 575 4.80 15.07 -20.33
C LYS A 575 4.17 13.69 -20.26
N LEU A 576 3.88 13.18 -19.05
CA LEU A 576 3.20 11.90 -18.87
C LEU A 576 1.86 11.87 -19.62
N VAL A 577 1.04 12.89 -19.44
CA VAL A 577 -0.26 13.00 -20.12
C VAL A 577 -0.07 13.01 -21.63
N LYS A 578 0.78 13.90 -22.13
CA LYS A 578 1.01 14.10 -23.57
C LYS A 578 1.55 12.82 -24.23
N ASP A 579 2.56 12.19 -23.63
CA ASP A 579 3.16 10.96 -24.16
C ASP A 579 2.16 9.79 -24.18
N THR A 580 1.36 9.66 -23.12
CA THR A 580 0.26 8.67 -23.05
C THR A 580 -0.75 8.92 -24.16
N LEU A 581 -1.18 10.15 -24.38
CA LEU A 581 -2.16 10.48 -25.43
C LEU A 581 -1.59 10.28 -26.83
N VAL A 582 -0.32 10.61 -27.08
CA VAL A 582 0.36 10.33 -28.36
C VAL A 582 0.36 8.83 -28.64
N LYS A 583 0.65 8.01 -27.63
CA LYS A 583 0.60 6.54 -27.74
C LYS A 583 -0.82 6.04 -28.02
N LEU A 584 -1.81 6.51 -27.27
CA LEU A 584 -3.20 6.07 -27.40
C LEU A 584 -3.91 6.58 -28.65
N LYS A 585 -3.39 7.60 -29.32
CA LYS A 585 -3.90 8.13 -30.58
C LYS A 585 -4.02 7.05 -31.67
N GLU A 586 -3.11 6.08 -31.68
CA GLU A 586 -3.15 4.96 -32.63
C GLU A 586 -4.40 4.07 -32.43
N THR A 587 -5.02 4.10 -31.26
CA THR A 587 -6.28 3.39 -30.96
C THR A 587 -7.53 4.19 -31.35
N GLY A 588 -7.35 5.41 -31.87
CA GLY A 588 -8.45 6.34 -32.18
C GLY A 588 -8.93 7.16 -30.99
N PHE A 589 -8.30 7.04 -29.82
CA PHE A 589 -8.63 7.85 -28.64
C PHE A 589 -7.90 9.20 -28.70
N MET A 590 -8.66 10.28 -28.80
CA MET A 590 -8.14 11.64 -28.98
C MET A 590 -8.98 12.66 -28.20
N PRO A 591 -8.83 12.71 -26.84
CA PRO A 591 -9.50 13.74 -26.04
C PRO A 591 -8.89 15.12 -26.32
N VAL A 592 -9.61 16.18 -25.99
CA VAL A 592 -9.04 17.53 -25.99
C VAL A 592 -8.08 17.64 -24.81
N LEU A 593 -6.81 18.01 -25.06
CA LEU A 593 -5.83 18.29 -24.04
C LEU A 593 -5.76 19.80 -23.80
N CYS A 594 -5.84 20.20 -22.53
CA CYS A 594 -5.67 21.58 -22.09
C CYS A 594 -4.56 21.64 -21.04
N GLU A 595 -3.67 22.62 -21.17
CA GLU A 595 -2.70 22.95 -20.13
C GLU A 595 -3.12 24.23 -19.37
N THR A 596 -2.63 24.35 -18.14
CA THR A 596 -2.82 25.53 -17.29
C THR A 596 -1.52 25.81 -16.54
N VAL A 597 -1.23 27.07 -16.24
CA VAL A 597 -0.02 27.47 -15.52
C VAL A 597 -0.35 27.79 -14.07
N ILE A 598 0.35 27.11 -13.17
CA ILE A 598 0.34 27.41 -11.73
C ILE A 598 1.64 28.14 -11.37
N HIS A 599 2.79 27.62 -11.72
CA HIS A 599 4.10 28.19 -11.40
C HIS A 599 4.71 28.91 -12.59
N GLY A 600 4.30 30.17 -12.82
CA GLY A 600 4.85 31.01 -13.86
C GLY A 600 6.26 31.59 -13.53
N GLU A 601 7.00 31.99 -14.54
CA GLU A 601 8.32 32.68 -14.36
C GLU A 601 8.19 34.11 -13.86
N ASP A 602 7.08 34.80 -14.13
CA ASP A 602 6.87 36.16 -13.67
C ASP A 602 6.64 36.15 -12.15
N PRO A 603 7.46 36.90 -11.38
CA PRO A 603 7.24 37.03 -9.93
C PRO A 603 5.88 37.63 -9.57
N SER A 604 5.15 38.24 -10.52
CA SER A 604 3.79 38.71 -10.31
C SER A 604 2.70 37.65 -10.58
N TRP A 605 3.05 36.46 -11.08
CA TRP A 605 2.12 35.39 -11.27
C TRP A 605 1.93 34.56 -9.96
N PRO A 606 0.73 34.32 -9.49
CA PRO A 606 -0.60 34.72 -9.99
C PRO A 606 -1.01 36.16 -9.58
N TYR A 607 -0.08 36.96 -9.22
CA TYR A 607 -0.28 38.32 -8.73
C TYR A 607 -0.80 39.30 -9.82
N PRO A 608 -1.26 40.52 -9.50
CA PRO A 608 -1.28 41.08 -8.15
C PRO A 608 -2.30 40.34 -7.23
N LEU A 609 -1.94 40.20 -5.97
CA LEU A 609 -2.83 39.71 -4.93
C LEU A 609 -3.83 40.83 -4.59
N GLU A 610 -5.09 40.65 -4.96
CA GLU A 610 -6.19 41.58 -4.69
C GLU A 610 -7.16 41.07 -3.67
N TYR A 611 -6.97 39.83 -3.18
CA TYR A 611 -7.78 39.18 -2.15
C TYR A 611 -6.94 38.88 -0.91
N LYS A 612 -7.58 39.07 0.26
CA LYS A 612 -7.13 38.52 1.54
C LYS A 612 -8.28 37.72 2.16
N SER A 613 -7.95 36.70 2.92
CA SER A 613 -8.97 35.90 3.60
C SER A 613 -10.03 36.79 4.28
N GLY A 614 -11.29 36.52 4.01
CA GLY A 614 -12.45 37.28 4.52
C GLY A 614 -12.83 38.54 3.73
N ASP A 615 -12.09 38.92 2.69
CA ASP A 615 -12.43 40.05 1.83
C ASP A 615 -13.38 39.64 0.70
N THR A 616 -14.09 40.62 0.12
CA THR A 616 -14.82 40.42 -1.12
C THR A 616 -13.87 40.61 -2.30
N PRO A 617 -13.67 39.61 -3.17
CA PRO A 617 -12.72 39.73 -4.26
C PRO A 617 -13.18 40.72 -5.33
N VAL A 618 -12.23 41.48 -5.84
CA VAL A 618 -12.47 42.51 -6.88
C VAL A 618 -11.55 42.26 -8.08
N ILE A 619 -11.29 41.02 -8.46
CA ILE A 619 -10.23 40.76 -9.40
C ILE A 619 -10.71 40.33 -10.76
N THR A 620 -10.03 40.73 -11.79
CA THR A 620 -10.53 40.67 -13.13
C THR A 620 -9.68 39.88 -14.12
N GLN A 621 -8.37 39.76 -13.96
CA GLN A 621 -7.59 39.00 -14.94
C GLN A 621 -6.16 38.72 -14.48
N PHE A 622 -5.60 37.63 -15.01
CA PHE A 622 -4.19 37.30 -14.86
C PHE A 622 -3.28 38.17 -15.76
N THR A 623 -2.03 38.37 -15.35
CA THR A 623 -0.94 38.80 -16.23
C THR A 623 -0.44 37.60 -17.04
N ASP A 624 0.35 37.87 -18.10
CA ASP A 624 1.05 36.82 -18.83
C ASP A 624 2.04 36.09 -17.87
N PRO A 625 1.96 34.79 -17.68
CA PRO A 625 2.87 34.08 -16.78
C PRO A 625 4.31 33.99 -17.28
N PHE A 626 4.54 34.27 -18.58
CA PHE A 626 5.86 34.20 -19.23
C PHE A 626 6.16 35.41 -20.11
N PRO A 627 6.14 36.63 -19.58
CA PRO A 627 6.19 37.85 -20.38
C PRO A 627 7.51 38.07 -21.10
N ASN A 628 8.57 37.36 -20.74
CA ASN A 628 9.93 37.58 -21.24
C ASN A 628 10.49 36.37 -22.04
N THR A 629 9.67 35.38 -22.36
CA THR A 629 10.08 34.18 -23.09
C THR A 629 9.56 34.18 -24.52
N ASP A 630 10.37 33.69 -25.45
CA ASP A 630 10.02 33.61 -26.89
C ASP A 630 9.15 32.40 -27.22
N THR A 631 9.00 31.44 -26.28
CA THR A 631 8.21 30.24 -26.45
C THR A 631 7.23 30.10 -25.32
N THR A 632 5.97 30.14 -25.66
CA THR A 632 4.98 30.20 -24.62
C THR A 632 3.69 29.64 -25.11
N LEU A 633 2.76 29.74 -24.24
CA LEU A 633 1.37 29.39 -24.41
C LEU A 633 0.79 30.01 -25.70
N ASP A 634 0.10 29.23 -26.49
CA ASP A 634 -0.56 29.74 -27.69
C ASP A 634 -1.85 30.50 -27.35
N TRP A 635 -1.74 31.79 -27.14
CA TRP A 635 -2.86 32.67 -26.81
C TRP A 635 -3.98 32.67 -27.86
N SER A 636 -3.77 32.13 -29.05
CA SER A 636 -4.82 31.97 -30.03
C SER A 636 -5.75 30.78 -29.72
N ARG A 637 -5.32 29.87 -28.78
CA ARG A 637 -6.04 28.70 -28.34
C ARG A 637 -6.47 28.77 -26.88
N VAL A 638 -6.40 29.96 -26.29
CA VAL A 638 -6.80 30.17 -24.91
C VAL A 638 -8.31 29.99 -24.76
N ILE A 639 -8.68 29.21 -23.77
CA ILE A 639 -10.04 29.07 -23.26
C ILE A 639 -10.11 29.89 -21.98
N LYS A 640 -10.95 30.91 -21.99
CA LYS A 640 -11.19 31.76 -20.84
C LYS A 640 -12.48 31.35 -20.17
N ILE A 641 -12.42 31.03 -18.90
CA ILE A 641 -13.59 30.77 -18.06
C ILE A 641 -13.80 31.95 -17.14
N GLU A 642 -14.92 32.64 -17.31
CA GLU A 642 -15.29 33.78 -16.46
C GLU A 642 -16.22 33.31 -15.34
N LEU A 643 -15.86 33.58 -14.07
CA LEU A 643 -16.61 33.21 -12.88
C LEU A 643 -17.58 34.32 -12.52
N THR A 644 -18.80 33.94 -12.20
CA THR A 644 -19.76 34.79 -11.50
C THR A 644 -19.28 35.08 -10.07
N ASP A 645 -19.90 36.08 -9.41
CA ASP A 645 -19.57 36.35 -8.00
C ASP A 645 -19.77 35.13 -7.09
N GLY A 646 -20.80 34.33 -7.33
CA GLY A 646 -21.09 33.14 -6.56
C GLY A 646 -20.06 32.04 -6.79
N GLU A 647 -19.64 31.82 -8.03
CA GLU A 647 -18.61 30.84 -8.38
C GLU A 647 -17.24 31.23 -7.81
N LEU A 648 -16.90 32.53 -7.86
CA LEU A 648 -15.66 33.03 -7.29
C LEU A 648 -15.65 32.90 -5.76
N GLN A 649 -16.78 33.16 -5.08
CA GLN A 649 -16.91 32.93 -3.63
C GLN A 649 -16.71 31.45 -3.25
N LYS A 650 -17.23 30.53 -4.06
CA LYS A 650 -17.02 29.10 -3.85
C LYS A 650 -15.55 28.70 -4.06
N LYS A 651 -14.91 29.21 -5.12
CA LYS A 651 -13.46 29.00 -5.34
C LYS A 651 -12.65 29.48 -4.15
N MET A 652 -12.93 30.66 -3.64
CA MET A 652 -12.26 31.22 -2.47
C MET A 652 -12.42 30.32 -1.25
N ALA A 653 -13.67 29.91 -0.96
CA ALA A 653 -13.96 29.02 0.17
C ALA A 653 -13.26 27.66 0.04
N ALA A 654 -13.13 27.13 -1.19
CA ALA A 654 -12.38 25.93 -1.45
C ALA A 654 -10.88 26.13 -1.20
N ILE A 655 -10.30 27.25 -1.64
CA ILE A 655 -8.88 27.58 -1.36
C ILE A 655 -8.64 27.73 0.15
N GLU A 656 -9.58 28.32 0.90
CA GLU A 656 -9.47 28.48 2.36
C GLU A 656 -9.43 27.13 3.11
N MET A 657 -9.89 26.03 2.49
CA MET A 657 -9.87 24.69 3.11
C MET A 657 -8.45 24.11 3.20
N PHE A 658 -7.50 24.59 2.40
CA PHE A 658 -6.09 24.17 2.46
C PHE A 658 -5.34 24.83 3.61
N VAL A 659 -5.79 24.55 4.84
CA VAL A 659 -5.25 25.20 6.06
C VAL A 659 -3.76 24.91 6.24
N SER A 660 -3.34 23.68 6.02
CA SER A 660 -1.94 23.27 6.17
C SER A 660 -1.02 23.99 5.17
N GLN A 661 -1.52 24.27 3.98
CA GLN A 661 -0.75 24.90 2.91
C GLN A 661 -0.85 26.43 2.94
N ASN A 662 -2.02 26.98 3.30
CA ASN A 662 -2.22 28.43 3.36
C ASN A 662 -1.51 29.07 4.55
N TYR A 663 -1.68 28.50 5.73
CA TYR A 663 -1.26 29.09 6.98
C TYR A 663 -0.04 28.40 7.59
N GLY A 664 0.11 27.10 7.33
CA GLY A 664 1.21 26.31 7.84
C GLY A 664 1.35 26.37 9.36
N GLY A 665 2.57 26.18 9.82
CA GLY A 665 2.95 26.24 11.22
C GLY A 665 4.46 26.39 11.36
N GLU A 666 5.01 26.19 12.58
CA GLU A 666 6.47 26.23 12.78
C GLU A 666 7.20 25.18 11.94
N GLU A 667 6.54 24.05 11.69
CA GLU A 667 7.10 22.90 10.97
C GLU A 667 6.86 23.00 9.46
N TYR A 668 5.68 23.51 9.05
CA TYR A 668 5.27 23.57 7.64
C TYR A 668 4.94 25.04 7.28
N PRO A 669 5.81 25.73 6.54
CA PRO A 669 5.56 27.12 6.15
C PRO A 669 4.40 27.20 5.15
N GLY A 670 3.42 28.03 5.47
CA GLY A 670 2.26 28.27 4.61
C GLY A 670 2.58 29.11 3.38
N THR A 671 1.70 29.06 2.39
CA THR A 671 1.77 29.74 1.10
C THR A 671 0.59 30.69 0.84
N MET A 672 -0.03 31.18 1.88
CA MET A 672 -1.26 31.96 1.86
C MET A 672 -1.33 33.02 0.74
N ASP A 673 -0.33 33.88 0.63
CA ASP A 673 -0.32 34.95 -0.37
C ASP A 673 -0.31 34.40 -1.81
N TYR A 674 0.31 33.23 -2.02
CA TYR A 674 0.39 32.60 -3.32
C TYR A 674 -0.94 31.96 -3.73
N ASN A 675 -1.50 31.10 -2.87
CA ASN A 675 -2.73 30.39 -3.16
C ASN A 675 -3.92 31.34 -3.36
N PHE A 676 -4.05 32.38 -2.51
CA PHE A 676 -5.08 33.38 -2.68
C PHE A 676 -4.88 34.28 -3.91
N GLY A 677 -3.68 34.31 -4.49
CA GLY A 677 -3.43 34.93 -5.78
C GLY A 677 -4.27 34.35 -6.92
N PHE A 678 -4.71 33.10 -6.80
CA PHE A 678 -5.60 32.43 -7.77
C PHE A 678 -7.10 32.76 -7.58
N CYS A 679 -7.49 33.54 -6.58
CA CYS A 679 -8.86 34.05 -6.43
C CYS A 679 -9.14 35.14 -7.47
N LYS A 680 -9.20 34.75 -8.75
CA LYS A 680 -9.43 35.64 -9.89
C LYS A 680 -10.74 35.27 -10.59
N ARG A 681 -11.36 36.27 -11.26
CA ARG A 681 -12.61 36.07 -12.01
C ARG A 681 -12.41 35.21 -13.23
N ASP A 682 -11.23 35.21 -13.77
CA ASP A 682 -10.92 34.53 -15.02
C ASP A 682 -9.97 33.35 -14.73
N GLU A 683 -10.30 32.17 -15.25
CA GLU A 683 -9.39 31.05 -15.39
C GLU A 683 -9.01 30.88 -16.84
N PHE A 684 -7.74 30.59 -17.09
CA PHE A 684 -7.19 30.41 -18.44
C PHE A 684 -6.64 29.01 -18.60
N HIS A 685 -7.06 28.36 -19.71
CA HIS A 685 -6.56 27.07 -20.14
C HIS A 685 -6.18 27.16 -21.61
N TRP A 686 -5.12 26.49 -22.03
CA TRP A 686 -4.65 26.50 -23.40
C TRP A 686 -4.83 25.14 -24.06
N GLU A 687 -5.59 25.08 -25.14
CA GLU A 687 -5.78 23.83 -25.88
C GLU A 687 -4.52 23.45 -26.64
N ILE A 688 -4.06 22.23 -26.43
CA ILE A 688 -2.81 21.68 -26.98
C ILE A 688 -3.12 20.76 -28.17
N VAL A 689 -2.29 20.87 -29.22
CA VAL A 689 -2.24 19.92 -30.33
C VAL A 689 -1.10 18.94 -30.09
N TYR A 690 -1.42 17.64 -29.98
CA TYR A 690 -0.45 16.57 -29.73
C TYR A 690 -0.50 15.47 -30.80
#